data_014c366aaa672d79d6364b9b5ff47dc6
#
_entry.id   014c366aaa672d79d6364b9b5ff47dc6
#
_cell.length_a   1.000
_cell.length_b   1.000
_cell.length_c   1.000
_cell.angle_alpha   90.00
_cell.angle_beta   90.00
_cell.angle_gamma   90.00
#
_symmetry.space_group_name_H-M   'P 1'
#
loop_
_entity.id
_entity.type
_entity.pdbx_description
1 polymer ?
#
loop_
_entity_poly.entity_id
_entity_poly.type
_entity_poly.pdbx_seq_one_letter_code
_entity_poly.pdbx_strand_id
1 'polypeptide(L)'
;MTDVLYVTSDPDALTAEVAALGGRIGLRLEHGLVAAWLPPDRDPALRAGEPVAEEDADSAGFDPPAADLVRAWYDMLRAESDAATRSGAPLRSWAELGLEGDESGTEAVTERPAEGDSAAPRGPRWATDMNGRVALKVVMVLGPGALTPPSSLRQKARSEVLRGLRRFQSLNPMGELTFVPSFVEVPITTPPKKCDDIIACEKVWRGPVMQRLGYTGRDPMGDFVAAVGNQAEADRAYLTFFSAYPSPVIAYCRPEEEASWVVMSYENGGYTPEKLAETFVHESMHAFHAQDEYMKRNTCSDRSGYFHAANCNSVACPGRKIPCLMSYDTSDGCCTYSRRQAGWDAVSPQTEITAHNEARSPCAPSLTSTEGIETPRLVAAFRGISDAALLYTCAKDGDRWATPQRVHPDGKDAASRWSPAIAADAGSLVLAYAGRSDQGNLYVTRGKPGYWGAETSLTEQVGARTGSAPALASLHGLHHLVYRGHGSDTRLFHTTSADAVTWRKPVLLKAPSQLMTGHRPALARHGDRLYLAYRMPGRVGNLRICSYDGTTWSDDQAVTWNDDPLTAEGPGLASLGDDLVLSWSGADDERRIGLCAVRDGRALPAVFLTEQNNGKAGAGVTLTPWQGGLQLAYRGRSSDHLWTAFYAPNAPARTKLDSLWQGC
;
A
#
# COMPACT_ATOMS: atom_id res chain seq x y z
N MET A 1 11.66 -5.99 -10.48
CA MET A 1 12.78 -5.35 -9.78
C MET A 1 13.85 -6.39 -9.55
N THR A 2 15.11 -5.99 -9.61
CA THR A 2 16.27 -6.85 -9.34
C THR A 2 16.70 -6.63 -7.91
N ASP A 3 16.94 -7.72 -7.18
CA ASP A 3 17.47 -7.70 -5.83
C ASP A 3 18.98 -7.58 -5.87
N VAL A 4 19.51 -6.59 -5.16
CA VAL A 4 20.95 -6.37 -5.05
C VAL A 4 21.31 -6.16 -3.58
N LEU A 5 22.33 -6.88 -3.13
CA LEU A 5 22.95 -6.66 -1.83
C LEU A 5 24.16 -5.75 -2.02
N TYR A 6 24.24 -4.71 -1.20
CA TYR A 6 25.37 -3.75 -1.21
C TYR A 6 26.11 -3.78 0.11
N VAL A 7 27.41 -3.49 0.07
CA VAL A 7 28.17 -3.04 1.22
C VAL A 7 28.43 -1.54 1.10
N THR A 8 28.19 -0.80 2.17
CA THR A 8 28.34 0.66 2.21
C THR A 8 28.75 1.16 3.57
N SER A 9 29.53 2.23 3.62
CA SER A 9 29.80 3.01 4.82
C SER A 9 28.79 4.14 5.05
N ASP A 10 27.96 4.47 4.05
CA ASP A 10 26.94 5.52 4.10
C ASP A 10 25.60 5.01 3.55
N PRO A 11 24.78 4.34 4.38
CA PRO A 11 23.50 3.81 3.96
C PRO A 11 22.49 4.89 3.52
N ASP A 12 22.62 6.13 3.97
CA ASP A 12 21.70 7.20 3.61
C ASP A 12 22.04 7.77 2.22
N ALA A 13 23.33 7.93 1.90
CA ALA A 13 23.77 8.26 0.55
C ALA A 13 23.35 7.17 -0.45
N LEU A 14 23.51 5.88 -0.10
CA LEU A 14 23.06 4.78 -0.93
C LEU A 14 21.54 4.80 -1.12
N THR A 15 20.78 5.10 -0.08
CA THR A 15 19.32 5.23 -0.17
C THR A 15 18.91 6.30 -1.18
N ALA A 16 19.57 7.46 -1.15
CA ALA A 16 19.29 8.56 -2.09
C ALA A 16 19.64 8.17 -3.54
N GLU A 17 20.76 7.47 -3.77
CA GLU A 17 21.14 6.99 -5.11
C GLU A 17 20.16 5.92 -5.64
N VAL A 18 19.77 4.96 -4.81
CA VAL A 18 18.78 3.93 -5.14
C VAL A 18 17.44 4.57 -5.53
N ALA A 19 16.96 5.52 -4.72
CA ALA A 19 15.71 6.24 -5.00
C ALA A 19 15.78 7.04 -6.31
N ALA A 20 16.91 7.69 -6.60
CA ALA A 20 17.12 8.42 -7.86
C ALA A 20 17.02 7.53 -9.11
N LEU A 21 17.27 6.23 -8.96
CA LEU A 21 17.11 5.23 -10.03
C LEU A 21 15.70 4.61 -10.09
N GLY A 22 14.78 5.05 -9.21
CA GLY A 22 13.44 4.47 -9.06
C GLY A 22 13.43 3.14 -8.29
N GLY A 23 14.50 2.87 -7.55
CA GLY A 23 14.61 1.73 -6.65
C GLY A 23 14.20 2.09 -5.22
N ARG A 24 14.29 1.13 -4.31
CA ARG A 24 14.03 1.34 -2.88
C ARG A 24 14.88 0.42 -2.00
N ILE A 25 15.21 0.91 -0.82
CA ILE A 25 15.86 0.08 0.21
C ILE A 25 14.81 -0.76 0.93
N GLY A 26 15.07 -2.05 1.03
CA GLY A 26 14.23 -2.99 1.78
C GLY A 26 14.78 -3.31 3.16
N LEU A 27 16.05 -3.70 3.24
CA LEU A 27 16.69 -4.10 4.47
C LEU A 27 17.98 -3.30 4.67
N ARG A 28 18.22 -2.85 5.91
CA ARG A 28 19.53 -2.37 6.35
C ARG A 28 20.05 -3.38 7.36
N LEU A 29 21.02 -4.16 6.96
CA LEU A 29 21.63 -5.22 7.75
C LEU A 29 22.81 -4.68 8.56
N GLU A 30 23.28 -5.45 9.54
CA GLU A 30 24.52 -5.16 10.27
C GLU A 30 25.73 -5.18 9.29
N HIS A 31 26.86 -4.68 9.73
CA HIS A 31 28.13 -4.65 8.96
C HIS A 31 28.09 -3.85 7.66
N GLY A 32 27.24 -2.83 7.56
CA GLY A 32 27.15 -1.99 6.38
C GLY A 32 26.49 -2.66 5.16
N LEU A 33 25.84 -3.81 5.34
CA LEU A 33 25.11 -4.49 4.28
C LEU A 33 23.71 -3.88 4.12
N VAL A 34 23.33 -3.62 2.88
CA VAL A 34 22.03 -3.02 2.53
C VAL A 34 21.44 -3.77 1.34
N ALA A 35 20.22 -4.28 1.50
CA ALA A 35 19.50 -4.87 0.38
C ALA A 35 18.57 -3.85 -0.27
N ALA A 36 18.71 -3.70 -1.57
CA ALA A 36 17.96 -2.78 -2.41
C ALA A 36 17.25 -3.51 -3.56
N TRP A 37 16.17 -2.90 -4.02
CA TRP A 37 15.44 -3.31 -5.22
C TRP A 37 15.62 -2.25 -6.29
N LEU A 38 16.18 -2.63 -7.43
CA LEU A 38 16.36 -1.77 -8.59
C LEU A 38 15.44 -2.19 -9.73
N PRO A 39 15.00 -1.26 -10.60
CA PRO A 39 14.41 -1.61 -11.88
C PRO A 39 15.33 -2.52 -12.69
N PRO A 40 14.79 -3.49 -13.47
CA PRO A 40 15.58 -4.55 -14.09
C PRO A 40 16.57 -4.08 -15.18
N ASP A 41 16.40 -2.87 -15.66
CA ASP A 41 17.22 -2.23 -16.71
C ASP A 41 18.27 -1.25 -16.15
N ARG A 42 18.44 -1.19 -14.83
CA ARG A 42 19.39 -0.30 -14.17
C ARG A 42 20.70 -1.00 -13.84
N ASP A 43 21.80 -0.27 -14.06
CA ASP A 43 23.12 -0.71 -13.62
C ASP A 43 23.17 -0.73 -12.08
N PRO A 44 23.52 -1.85 -11.44
CA PRO A 44 23.66 -1.92 -10.00
C PRO A 44 24.91 -1.18 -9.45
N ALA A 45 25.82 -0.72 -10.31
CA ALA A 45 27.01 0.00 -9.87
C ALA A 45 26.63 1.42 -9.36
N LEU A 46 26.71 1.63 -8.06
CA LEU A 46 26.42 2.89 -7.37
C LEU A 46 27.67 3.46 -6.72
N ARG A 47 27.71 4.79 -6.52
CA ARG A 47 28.87 5.46 -5.91
C ARG A 47 28.92 5.26 -4.38
N ALA A 48 27.75 5.17 -3.75
CA ALA A 48 27.62 5.04 -2.31
C ALA A 48 27.63 3.59 -1.81
N GLY A 49 27.73 2.58 -2.69
CA GLY A 49 27.78 1.18 -2.29
C GLY A 49 28.34 0.27 -3.37
N GLU A 50 28.99 -0.80 -2.93
CA GLU A 50 29.50 -1.84 -3.82
C GLU A 50 28.57 -3.06 -3.80
N PRO A 51 28.12 -3.58 -4.97
CA PRO A 51 27.34 -4.81 -5.03
C PRO A 51 28.16 -5.98 -4.46
N VAL A 52 27.52 -6.82 -3.66
CA VAL A 52 28.12 -8.00 -3.03
C VAL A 52 27.55 -9.25 -3.68
N ALA A 53 28.40 -10.14 -4.18
CA ALA A 53 28.04 -11.45 -4.71
C ALA A 53 28.10 -12.52 -3.62
N GLU A 54 27.51 -13.70 -3.85
CA GLU A 54 27.52 -14.79 -2.88
C GLU A 54 28.95 -15.29 -2.57
N GLU A 55 29.79 -15.39 -3.58
CA GLU A 55 31.21 -15.78 -3.47
C GLU A 55 32.02 -14.81 -2.60
N ASP A 56 31.58 -13.57 -2.43
CA ASP A 56 32.24 -12.58 -1.59
C ASP A 56 32.13 -12.94 -0.10
N ALA A 57 31.12 -13.76 0.28
CA ALA A 57 30.98 -14.23 1.66
C ALA A 57 32.22 -14.97 2.18
N ASP A 58 32.99 -15.62 1.29
CA ASP A 58 34.20 -16.36 1.61
C ASP A 58 35.46 -15.51 1.40
N SER A 59 35.31 -14.26 0.97
CA SER A 59 36.43 -13.33 0.77
C SER A 59 37.00 -12.82 2.10
N ALA A 60 38.25 -12.42 2.10
CA ALA A 60 38.92 -11.87 3.29
C ALA A 60 38.39 -10.50 3.77
N GLY A 61 37.37 -9.95 3.07
CA GLY A 61 36.79 -8.63 3.38
C GLY A 61 35.67 -8.65 4.41
N PHE A 62 35.04 -9.79 4.65
CA PHE A 62 33.94 -9.91 5.62
C PHE A 62 34.37 -10.64 6.89
N ASP A 63 33.92 -10.13 8.04
CA ASP A 63 34.00 -10.89 9.28
C ASP A 63 32.96 -12.04 9.28
N PRO A 64 33.10 -13.06 10.14
CA PRO A 64 32.20 -14.21 10.14
C PRO A 64 30.70 -13.86 10.26
N PRO A 65 30.26 -12.90 11.10
CA PRO A 65 28.86 -12.48 11.14
C PRO A 65 28.35 -11.85 9.84
N ALA A 66 29.15 -11.01 9.18
CA ALA A 66 28.80 -10.42 7.88
C ALA A 66 28.70 -11.49 6.80
N ALA A 67 29.65 -12.41 6.74
CA ALA A 67 29.64 -13.55 5.82
C ALA A 67 28.38 -14.41 6.00
N ASP A 68 27.95 -14.67 7.23
CA ASP A 68 26.71 -15.39 7.52
C ASP A 68 25.47 -14.66 7.01
N LEU A 69 25.43 -13.32 7.08
CA LEU A 69 24.33 -12.52 6.53
C LEU A 69 24.29 -12.55 5.00
N VAL A 70 25.45 -12.46 4.33
CA VAL A 70 25.54 -12.61 2.88
C VAL A 70 25.00 -13.97 2.45
N ARG A 71 25.47 -15.06 3.07
CA ARG A 71 24.96 -16.40 2.76
C ARG A 71 23.45 -16.53 3.03
N ALA A 72 22.95 -15.98 4.15
CA ALA A 72 21.52 -16.01 4.49
C ALA A 72 20.67 -15.27 3.44
N TRP A 73 21.17 -14.17 2.92
CA TRP A 73 20.52 -13.43 1.84
C TRP A 73 20.37 -14.27 0.56
N TYR A 74 21.47 -14.88 0.10
CA TYR A 74 21.41 -15.70 -1.12
C TYR A 74 20.65 -17.01 -0.91
N ASP A 75 20.69 -17.63 0.27
CA ASP A 75 19.82 -18.77 0.62
C ASP A 75 18.34 -18.39 0.54
N MET A 76 17.98 -17.19 1.00
CA MET A 76 16.63 -16.66 0.88
C MET A 76 16.20 -16.51 -0.58
N LEU A 77 17.02 -15.90 -1.44
CA LEU A 77 16.72 -15.71 -2.87
C LEU A 77 16.52 -17.06 -3.59
N ARG A 78 17.34 -18.06 -3.28
CA ARG A 78 17.15 -19.42 -3.81
C ARG A 78 15.81 -20.02 -3.37
N ALA A 79 15.47 -19.91 -2.10
CA ALA A 79 14.22 -20.44 -1.56
C ALA A 79 12.99 -19.77 -2.20
N GLU A 80 13.04 -18.46 -2.49
CA GLU A 80 11.96 -17.75 -3.20
C GLU A 80 11.83 -18.21 -4.65
N SER A 81 12.95 -18.40 -5.37
CA SER A 81 12.94 -18.93 -6.73
C SER A 81 12.31 -20.33 -6.80
N ASP A 82 12.66 -21.19 -5.84
CA ASP A 82 12.08 -22.55 -5.74
C ASP A 82 10.60 -22.55 -5.38
N ALA A 83 10.15 -21.60 -4.54
CA ALA A 83 8.75 -21.45 -4.17
C ALA A 83 7.89 -20.95 -5.35
N ALA A 84 8.40 -20.04 -6.17
CA ALA A 84 7.71 -19.53 -7.36
C ALA A 84 7.40 -20.66 -8.39
N THR A 85 8.21 -21.71 -8.41
CA THR A 85 8.00 -22.89 -9.28
C THR A 85 6.97 -23.88 -8.72
N ARG A 86 6.58 -23.76 -7.43
CA ARG A 86 5.69 -24.70 -6.73
C ARG A 86 4.29 -24.14 -6.42
N SER A 87 3.89 -23.02 -7.02
CA SER A 87 2.59 -22.38 -6.76
C SER A 87 1.42 -23.27 -7.14
N GLY A 88 0.60 -23.69 -6.17
CA GLY A 88 -0.60 -24.52 -6.38
C GLY A 88 -1.05 -25.36 -5.19
N ALA A 89 -0.36 -25.31 -4.05
CA ALA A 89 -0.83 -25.97 -2.84
C ALA A 89 -2.09 -25.27 -2.28
N PRO A 90 -3.12 -26.02 -1.82
CA PRO A 90 -4.30 -25.40 -1.23
C PRO A 90 -3.94 -24.62 0.04
N LEU A 91 -4.62 -23.51 0.24
CA LEU A 91 -4.50 -22.72 1.46
C LEU A 91 -4.94 -23.56 2.66
N ARG A 92 -4.15 -23.56 3.73
CA ARG A 92 -4.45 -24.24 4.99
C ARG A 92 -4.52 -23.22 6.11
N SER A 93 -5.54 -23.32 6.95
CA SER A 93 -5.65 -22.45 8.12
C SER A 93 -4.71 -22.91 9.23
N TRP A 94 -4.32 -21.98 10.09
CA TRP A 94 -3.52 -22.28 11.28
C TRP A 94 -4.23 -23.28 12.21
N ALA A 95 -5.58 -23.23 12.31
CA ALA A 95 -6.38 -24.18 13.08
C ALA A 95 -6.30 -25.62 12.51
N GLU A 96 -6.32 -25.79 11.18
CA GLU A 96 -6.22 -27.11 10.52
C GLU A 96 -4.85 -27.77 10.74
N LEU A 97 -3.87 -27.00 11.16
CA LEU A 97 -2.51 -27.45 11.41
C LEU A 97 -2.24 -27.77 12.89
N GLY A 98 -3.29 -27.72 13.73
CA GLY A 98 -3.19 -28.06 15.15
C GLY A 98 -2.45 -27.02 15.98
N LEU A 99 -2.38 -25.79 15.49
CA LEU A 99 -1.79 -24.65 16.20
C LEU A 99 -2.83 -23.91 17.06
N GLU A 100 -3.89 -24.59 17.45
CA GLU A 100 -4.74 -24.12 18.55
C GLU A 100 -3.87 -24.10 19.80
N GLY A 101 -3.28 -22.93 20.07
CA GLY A 101 -2.66 -22.67 21.35
C GLY A 101 -3.71 -22.90 22.43
N ASP A 102 -3.33 -23.62 23.50
CA ASP A 102 -4.17 -23.82 24.66
C ASP A 102 -4.89 -22.53 25.03
N GLU A 103 -6.21 -22.59 25.15
CA GLU A 103 -7.11 -21.43 25.40
C GLU A 103 -6.75 -20.64 26.68
N SER A 104 -5.75 -21.08 27.46
CA SER A 104 -5.37 -20.53 28.75
C SER A 104 -4.25 -19.48 28.73
N GLY A 105 -3.61 -19.17 27.58
CA GLY A 105 -2.32 -18.45 27.57
C GLY A 105 -2.24 -17.08 26.92
N THR A 106 -3.22 -16.67 26.13
CA THR A 106 -3.23 -15.34 25.49
C THR A 106 -4.52 -14.60 25.78
N GLU A 107 -4.75 -14.23 27.03
CA GLU A 107 -5.49 -13.01 27.25
C GLU A 107 -4.63 -11.87 26.68
N ALA A 108 -4.94 -11.44 25.45
CA ALA A 108 -4.64 -10.08 25.06
C ALA A 108 -5.37 -9.22 26.07
N VAL A 109 -4.66 -8.66 27.01
CA VAL A 109 -5.18 -7.66 27.95
C VAL A 109 -5.57 -6.45 27.10
N THR A 110 -6.82 -6.47 26.61
CA THR A 110 -7.46 -5.35 25.92
C THR A 110 -8.19 -4.46 26.92
N GLU A 111 -7.81 -4.44 28.17
CA GLU A 111 -8.26 -3.39 29.07
C GLU A 111 -7.32 -2.18 28.92
N ARG A 112 -7.80 -1.18 28.16
CA ARG A 112 -7.33 0.19 28.36
C ARG A 112 -7.55 0.55 29.83
N PRO A 113 -6.54 1.08 30.54
CA PRO A 113 -6.82 1.83 31.77
C PRO A 113 -7.77 2.97 31.40
N ALA A 114 -8.84 3.12 32.19
CA ALA A 114 -9.74 4.27 32.08
C ALA A 114 -8.90 5.56 32.04
N GLU A 115 -9.27 6.48 31.16
CA GLU A 115 -8.69 7.83 31.12
C GLU A 115 -8.82 8.49 32.50
N GLY A 116 -7.72 8.57 33.20
CA GLY A 116 -7.68 9.21 34.50
C GLY A 116 -6.49 8.78 35.34
N ASP A 117 -5.28 9.05 34.86
CA ASP A 117 -4.13 9.33 35.72
C ASP A 117 -3.05 10.05 34.91
N SER A 118 -2.71 11.26 35.36
CA SER A 118 -1.59 12.05 34.85
C SER A 118 -0.25 11.43 35.31
N ALA A 119 0.12 10.31 34.70
CA ALA A 119 1.45 9.76 34.82
C ALA A 119 2.39 10.46 33.83
N ALA A 120 3.62 10.74 34.28
CA ALA A 120 4.72 11.29 33.47
C ALA A 120 4.83 10.57 32.11
N PRO A 121 5.29 11.24 31.03
CA PRO A 121 5.41 10.62 29.72
C PRO A 121 6.26 9.35 29.83
N ARG A 122 5.62 8.20 29.67
CA ARG A 122 6.30 6.91 29.51
C ARG A 122 7.11 7.00 28.21
N GLY A 123 8.29 6.38 28.18
CA GLY A 123 9.17 6.36 27.03
C GLY A 123 8.47 5.95 25.72
N PRO A 124 9.16 6.03 24.56
CA PRO A 124 8.56 5.71 23.27
C PRO A 124 7.99 4.30 23.27
N ARG A 125 6.74 4.14 22.81
CA ARG A 125 6.11 2.84 22.59
C ARG A 125 6.65 2.29 21.28
N TRP A 126 7.45 1.25 21.32
CA TRP A 126 8.24 0.77 20.20
C TRP A 126 7.44 -0.06 19.17
N ALA A 127 6.36 -0.72 19.55
CA ALA A 127 5.60 -1.61 18.67
C ALA A 127 4.13 -1.18 18.53
N THR A 128 3.88 0.07 18.20
CA THR A 128 2.52 0.60 18.03
C THR A 128 1.94 0.34 16.65
N ASP A 129 2.77 0.42 15.62
CA ASP A 129 2.42 0.23 14.20
C ASP A 129 3.66 -0.21 13.43
N MET A 130 3.48 -0.90 12.32
CA MET A 130 4.55 -1.41 11.48
C MET A 130 4.79 -0.47 10.28
N ASN A 131 5.33 0.71 10.56
CA ASN A 131 5.64 1.72 9.54
C ASN A 131 7.02 2.34 9.77
N GLY A 132 7.57 2.96 8.72
CA GLY A 132 8.87 3.62 8.77
C GLY A 132 10.02 2.64 8.91
N ARG A 133 11.04 3.02 9.69
CA ARG A 133 12.20 2.19 9.98
C ARG A 133 11.90 1.32 11.22
N VAL A 134 11.84 0.00 11.04
CA VAL A 134 11.52 -0.99 12.07
C VAL A 134 12.76 -1.80 12.42
N ALA A 135 13.27 -1.64 13.64
CA ALA A 135 14.38 -2.45 14.15
C ALA A 135 13.89 -3.81 14.64
N LEU A 136 14.63 -4.85 14.31
CA LEU A 136 14.40 -6.21 14.79
C LEU A 136 15.68 -6.80 15.32
N LYS A 137 15.69 -7.19 16.61
CA LYS A 137 16.78 -8.01 17.16
C LYS A 137 16.35 -9.47 17.22
N VAL A 138 17.05 -10.31 16.48
CA VAL A 138 16.87 -11.76 16.49
C VAL A 138 17.89 -12.39 17.43
N VAL A 139 17.40 -12.96 18.51
CA VAL A 139 18.21 -13.61 19.55
C VAL A 139 18.12 -15.12 19.38
N MET A 140 19.23 -15.75 19.02
CA MET A 140 19.35 -17.20 18.91
C MET A 140 19.85 -17.77 20.22
N VAL A 141 18.96 -18.41 20.96
CA VAL A 141 19.27 -19.01 22.27
C VAL A 141 19.99 -20.33 22.11
N LEU A 142 21.22 -20.44 22.62
CA LEU A 142 22.04 -21.64 22.57
C LEU A 142 22.13 -22.23 23.98
N GLY A 143 21.35 -23.28 24.23
CA GLY A 143 21.36 -24.00 25.50
C GLY A 143 22.41 -25.14 25.54
N PRO A 144 22.53 -25.87 26.63
CA PRO A 144 23.48 -26.98 26.75
C PRO A 144 23.06 -28.17 25.87
N GLY A 145 24.08 -28.86 25.29
CA GLY A 145 23.89 -30.08 24.51
C GLY A 145 22.94 -29.94 23.32
N ALA A 146 21.91 -30.76 23.27
CA ALA A 146 20.92 -30.75 22.19
C ALA A 146 20.11 -29.44 22.07
N LEU A 147 20.16 -28.56 23.07
CA LEU A 147 19.53 -27.24 23.03
C LEU A 147 20.37 -26.18 22.27
N THR A 148 21.51 -26.56 21.73
CA THR A 148 22.28 -25.78 20.76
C THR A 148 22.02 -26.36 19.38
N PRO A 149 21.16 -25.71 18.55
CA PRO A 149 20.86 -26.19 17.18
C PRO A 149 22.11 -26.22 16.30
N PRO A 150 22.19 -27.13 15.32
CA PRO A 150 23.26 -27.13 14.33
C PRO A 150 23.38 -25.76 13.62
N SER A 151 24.59 -25.42 13.17
CA SER A 151 24.85 -24.17 12.45
C SER A 151 23.96 -24.01 11.20
N SER A 152 23.76 -25.10 10.46
CA SER A 152 22.87 -25.12 9.30
C SER A 152 21.43 -24.73 9.63
N LEU A 153 20.90 -25.18 10.77
CA LEU A 153 19.53 -24.82 11.19
C LEU A 153 19.46 -23.36 11.66
N ARG A 154 20.50 -22.86 12.32
CA ARG A 154 20.60 -21.44 12.69
C ARG A 154 20.71 -20.56 11.45
N GLN A 155 21.49 -20.98 10.45
CA GLN A 155 21.60 -20.28 9.16
C GLN A 155 20.25 -20.27 8.43
N LYS A 156 19.54 -21.40 8.41
CA LYS A 156 18.19 -21.49 7.85
C LYS A 156 17.23 -20.50 8.55
N ALA A 157 17.27 -20.41 9.88
CA ALA A 157 16.44 -19.45 10.62
C ALA A 157 16.73 -18.00 10.21
N ARG A 158 18.01 -17.62 10.01
CA ARG A 158 18.37 -16.27 9.51
C ARG A 158 17.75 -16.01 8.14
N SER A 159 17.94 -16.93 7.19
CA SER A 159 17.40 -16.85 5.84
C SER A 159 15.87 -16.70 5.84
N GLU A 160 15.17 -17.48 6.67
CA GLU A 160 13.71 -17.44 6.77
C GLU A 160 13.18 -16.14 7.41
N VAL A 161 13.91 -15.58 8.39
CA VAL A 161 13.59 -14.24 8.91
C VAL A 161 13.73 -13.18 7.81
N LEU A 162 14.80 -13.17 7.05
CA LEU A 162 14.99 -12.23 5.93
C LEU A 162 13.87 -12.38 4.89
N ARG A 163 13.48 -13.61 4.57
CA ARG A 163 12.35 -13.90 3.68
C ARG A 163 11.03 -13.35 4.22
N GLY A 164 10.78 -13.52 5.52
CA GLY A 164 9.59 -12.96 6.18
C GLY A 164 9.56 -11.44 6.16
N LEU A 165 10.68 -10.77 6.41
CA LEU A 165 10.78 -9.31 6.34
C LEU A 165 10.52 -8.78 4.91
N ARG A 166 11.03 -9.46 3.88
CA ARG A 166 10.68 -9.15 2.48
C ARG A 166 9.20 -9.32 2.21
N ARG A 167 8.60 -10.36 2.76
CA ARG A 167 7.15 -10.59 2.59
C ARG A 167 6.33 -9.44 3.17
N PHE A 168 6.69 -8.87 4.32
CA PHE A 168 6.03 -7.67 4.84
C PHE A 168 6.05 -6.51 3.85
N GLN A 169 7.19 -6.28 3.21
CA GLN A 169 7.31 -5.22 2.21
C GLN A 169 6.46 -5.48 0.97
N SER A 170 6.34 -6.75 0.54
CA SER A 170 5.44 -7.12 -0.55
C SER A 170 3.96 -7.01 -0.16
N LEU A 171 3.61 -7.20 1.11
CA LEU A 171 2.25 -7.02 1.63
C LEU A 171 1.88 -5.55 1.80
N ASN A 172 2.85 -4.66 2.04
CA ASN A 172 2.63 -3.21 2.15
C ASN A 172 3.47 -2.43 1.12
N PRO A 173 3.23 -2.64 -0.18
CA PRO A 173 4.08 -2.13 -1.25
C PRO A 173 4.04 -0.61 -1.40
N MET A 174 2.97 0.04 -0.95
CA MET A 174 2.82 1.50 -0.95
C MET A 174 3.32 2.15 0.34
N GLY A 175 3.68 1.34 1.35
CA GLY A 175 4.19 1.82 2.63
C GLY A 175 5.69 2.10 2.59
N GLU A 176 6.12 3.08 3.38
CA GLU A 176 7.53 3.34 3.64
C GLU A 176 8.02 2.41 4.75
N LEU A 177 8.26 1.13 4.42
CA LEU A 177 8.64 0.12 5.38
C LEU A 177 10.08 -0.35 5.10
N THR A 178 10.98 -0.04 6.01
CA THR A 178 12.38 -0.48 5.98
C THR A 178 12.69 -1.24 7.26
N PHE A 179 13.17 -2.47 7.15
CA PHE A 179 13.61 -3.23 8.32
C PHE A 179 15.10 -3.09 8.57
N VAL A 180 15.47 -3.06 9.85
CA VAL A 180 16.84 -3.08 10.34
C VAL A 180 17.02 -4.31 11.23
N PRO A 181 17.11 -5.52 10.64
CA PRO A 181 17.34 -6.73 11.40
C PRO A 181 18.79 -6.85 11.85
N SER A 182 18.96 -7.37 13.07
CA SER A 182 20.25 -7.71 13.62
C SER A 182 20.18 -9.05 14.35
N PHE A 183 21.25 -9.82 14.36
CA PHE A 183 21.29 -11.19 14.88
C PHE A 183 22.33 -11.33 15.98
N VAL A 184 21.99 -12.07 17.01
CA VAL A 184 22.94 -12.41 18.09
C VAL A 184 22.71 -13.84 18.57
N GLU A 185 23.79 -14.59 18.73
CA GLU A 185 23.79 -15.91 19.35
C GLU A 185 24.15 -15.77 20.83
N VAL A 186 23.29 -16.28 21.72
CA VAL A 186 23.44 -16.13 23.16
C VAL A 186 23.58 -17.50 23.83
N PRO A 187 24.81 -17.93 24.14
CA PRO A 187 25.04 -19.17 24.86
C PRO A 187 24.65 -19.03 26.33
N ILE A 188 23.84 -19.96 26.83
CA ILE A 188 23.46 -20.10 28.23
C ILE A 188 23.66 -21.54 28.70
N THR A 189 23.88 -21.71 30.01
CA THR A 189 24.14 -23.02 30.61
C THR A 189 22.94 -23.60 31.36
N THR A 190 21.79 -22.95 31.31
CA THR A 190 20.58 -23.38 32.01
C THR A 190 20.05 -24.69 31.41
N PRO A 191 19.84 -25.75 32.23
CA PRO A 191 19.28 -26.99 31.73
C PRO A 191 17.80 -26.86 31.40
N PRO A 192 17.25 -27.72 30.50
CA PRO A 192 15.82 -27.73 30.22
C PRO A 192 15.03 -28.10 31.47
N LYS A 193 13.84 -27.54 31.62
CA LYS A 193 12.88 -27.88 32.64
C LYS A 193 11.53 -28.20 31.98
N LYS A 194 10.87 -29.25 32.46
CA LYS A 194 9.50 -29.53 32.04
C LYS A 194 8.59 -28.43 32.58
N CYS A 195 7.74 -27.91 31.73
CA CYS A 195 6.79 -26.86 32.03
C CYS A 195 5.51 -27.12 31.23
N ASP A 196 4.37 -26.66 31.73
CA ASP A 196 3.05 -26.97 31.19
C ASP A 196 2.39 -25.73 30.58
N ASP A 197 2.96 -24.55 30.78
CA ASP A 197 2.50 -23.29 30.20
C ASP A 197 3.64 -22.50 29.56
N ILE A 198 3.28 -21.66 28.58
CA ILE A 198 4.22 -20.86 27.78
C ILE A 198 5.10 -19.96 28.65
N ILE A 199 4.51 -19.29 29.64
CA ILE A 199 5.23 -18.32 30.52
C ILE A 199 6.24 -19.03 31.37
N ALA A 200 5.88 -20.18 31.96
CA ALA A 200 6.78 -20.98 32.78
C ALA A 200 7.94 -21.53 31.94
N CYS A 201 7.68 -21.97 30.72
CA CYS A 201 8.71 -22.45 29.80
C CYS A 201 9.66 -21.32 29.38
N GLU A 202 9.16 -20.17 29.03
CA GLU A 202 9.95 -19.01 28.65
C GLU A 202 10.87 -18.52 29.80
N LYS A 203 10.37 -18.49 31.03
CA LYS A 203 11.15 -18.09 32.21
C LYS A 203 12.41 -18.92 32.44
N VAL A 204 12.44 -20.19 31.97
CA VAL A 204 13.59 -21.06 32.10
C VAL A 204 14.84 -20.48 31.45
N TRP A 205 14.69 -19.93 30.26
CA TRP A 205 15.81 -19.47 29.44
C TRP A 205 15.86 -17.93 29.30
N ARG A 206 14.72 -17.21 29.33
CA ARG A 206 14.68 -15.77 29.07
C ARG A 206 15.50 -14.97 30.08
N GLY A 207 15.33 -15.22 31.37
CA GLY A 207 16.11 -14.53 32.41
C GLY A 207 17.62 -14.68 32.21
N PRO A 208 18.17 -15.91 32.10
CA PRO A 208 19.57 -16.15 31.76
C PRO A 208 20.05 -15.47 30.47
N VAL A 209 19.23 -15.46 29.42
CA VAL A 209 19.54 -14.76 28.16
C VAL A 209 19.66 -13.26 28.39
N MET A 210 18.68 -12.64 29.05
CA MET A 210 18.69 -11.21 29.35
C MET A 210 19.88 -10.81 30.23
N GLN A 211 20.21 -11.63 31.23
CA GLN A 211 21.40 -11.43 32.04
C GLN A 211 22.69 -11.49 31.20
N ARG A 212 22.78 -12.44 30.26
CA ARG A 212 23.94 -12.57 29.37
C ARG A 212 24.08 -11.38 28.43
N LEU A 213 22.97 -10.79 28.01
CA LEU A 213 22.92 -9.56 27.20
C LEU A 213 23.15 -8.28 28.01
N GLY A 214 23.21 -8.35 29.34
CA GLY A 214 23.45 -7.20 30.22
C GLY A 214 22.18 -6.47 30.69
N TYR A 215 21.01 -7.01 30.43
CA TYR A 215 19.71 -6.41 30.81
C TYR A 215 19.16 -7.13 32.06
N THR A 216 19.35 -6.51 33.22
CA THR A 216 18.95 -7.07 34.53
C THR A 216 18.10 -6.10 35.37
N GLY A 217 17.66 -5.00 34.79
CA GLY A 217 16.86 -3.96 35.44
C GLY A 217 15.45 -4.41 35.82
N ARG A 218 14.60 -3.46 36.17
CA ARG A 218 13.21 -3.70 36.54
C ARG A 218 12.37 -4.16 35.34
N ASP A 219 12.67 -3.62 34.15
CA ASP A 219 12.07 -4.00 32.88
C ASP A 219 13.15 -4.37 31.84
N PRO A 220 13.75 -5.58 31.93
CA PRO A 220 14.85 -5.95 31.05
C PRO A 220 14.43 -6.06 29.58
N MET A 221 13.17 -6.36 29.28
CA MET A 221 12.68 -6.48 27.91
C MET A 221 12.48 -5.10 27.28
N GLY A 222 11.84 -4.17 28.00
CA GLY A 222 11.68 -2.78 27.56
C GLY A 222 13.01 -2.07 27.36
N ASP A 223 13.95 -2.24 28.31
CA ASP A 223 15.32 -1.68 28.20
C ASP A 223 16.04 -2.21 26.95
N PHE A 224 15.87 -3.51 26.66
CA PHE A 224 16.50 -4.12 25.48
C PHE A 224 15.87 -3.65 24.17
N VAL A 225 14.54 -3.61 24.06
CA VAL A 225 13.84 -3.07 22.89
C VAL A 225 14.24 -1.62 22.65
N ALA A 226 14.29 -0.80 23.70
CA ALA A 226 14.70 0.59 23.60
C ALA A 226 16.15 0.73 23.09
N ALA A 227 17.06 -0.10 23.59
CA ALA A 227 18.45 -0.10 23.11
C ALA A 227 18.53 -0.49 21.62
N VAL A 228 17.79 -1.51 21.20
CA VAL A 228 17.72 -1.96 19.79
C VAL A 228 17.18 -0.85 18.89
N GLY A 229 16.07 -0.21 19.29
CA GLY A 229 15.47 0.88 18.51
C GLY A 229 16.39 2.09 18.41
N ASN A 230 16.99 2.51 19.51
CA ASN A 230 17.91 3.65 19.53
C ASN A 230 19.19 3.39 18.72
N GLN A 231 19.78 2.19 18.83
CA GLN A 231 20.97 1.82 18.07
C GLN A 231 20.73 1.82 16.56
N ALA A 232 19.53 1.43 16.13
CA ALA A 232 19.12 1.38 14.72
C ALA A 232 18.56 2.72 14.21
N GLU A 233 18.46 3.74 15.06
CA GLU A 233 17.75 5.01 14.75
C GLU A 233 16.37 4.73 14.16
N ALA A 234 15.65 3.77 14.74
CA ALA A 234 14.41 3.26 14.21
C ALA A 234 13.18 3.97 14.80
N ASP A 235 12.11 4.02 14.01
CA ASP A 235 10.80 4.54 14.46
C ASP A 235 10.09 3.53 15.36
N ARG A 236 10.34 2.23 15.10
CA ARG A 236 9.71 1.09 15.79
C ARG A 236 10.74 0.00 16.05
N ALA A 237 10.49 -0.82 17.09
CA ALA A 237 11.38 -1.93 17.41
C ALA A 237 10.63 -3.08 18.09
N TYR A 238 11.06 -4.30 17.82
CA TYR A 238 10.59 -5.51 18.50
C TYR A 238 11.69 -6.59 18.49
N LEU A 239 11.46 -7.68 19.25
CA LEU A 239 12.43 -8.75 19.39
C LEU A 239 11.87 -10.06 18.83
N THR A 240 12.75 -10.93 18.38
CA THR A 240 12.42 -12.33 18.08
C THR A 240 13.45 -13.25 18.73
N PHE A 241 12.98 -14.24 19.47
CA PHE A 241 13.82 -15.28 20.08
C PHE A 241 13.62 -16.60 19.36
N PHE A 242 14.70 -17.21 18.92
CA PHE A 242 14.71 -18.61 18.49
C PHE A 242 15.23 -19.47 19.62
N SER A 243 14.45 -20.48 20.02
CA SER A 243 14.78 -21.33 21.16
C SER A 243 14.50 -22.81 20.85
N ALA A 244 15.42 -23.69 21.26
CA ALA A 244 15.24 -25.13 21.24
C ALA A 244 14.79 -25.69 22.63
N TYR A 245 14.50 -24.82 23.58
CA TYR A 245 13.92 -25.24 24.86
C TYR A 245 12.48 -25.75 24.66
N PRO A 246 12.07 -26.76 25.45
CA PRO A 246 10.71 -27.25 25.39
C PRO A 246 9.67 -26.14 25.54
N SER A 247 8.66 -26.16 24.68
CA SER A 247 7.52 -25.24 24.71
C SER A 247 6.27 -26.02 24.31
N PRO A 248 5.09 -25.73 24.89
CA PRO A 248 3.83 -26.36 24.46
C PRO A 248 3.38 -25.93 23.07
N VAL A 249 3.93 -24.82 22.53
CA VAL A 249 3.61 -24.29 21.21
C VAL A 249 4.90 -24.04 20.41
N ILE A 250 4.78 -24.02 19.09
CA ILE A 250 5.92 -23.85 18.17
C ILE A 250 6.37 -22.40 18.03
N ALA A 251 5.42 -21.48 18.15
CA ALA A 251 5.65 -20.04 18.11
C ALA A 251 4.55 -19.30 18.87
N TYR A 252 4.85 -18.10 19.30
CA TYR A 252 3.88 -17.18 19.91
C TYR A 252 4.45 -15.77 19.97
N CYS A 253 3.58 -14.79 20.11
CA CYS A 253 3.93 -13.41 20.36
C CYS A 253 3.46 -12.95 21.75
N ARG A 254 4.25 -12.08 22.37
CA ARG A 254 3.91 -11.33 23.58
C ARG A 254 3.81 -9.84 23.24
N PRO A 255 2.62 -9.36 22.88
CA PRO A 255 2.39 -7.96 22.52
C PRO A 255 2.17 -7.12 23.79
N GLU A 256 3.24 -6.75 24.49
CA GLU A 256 3.17 -5.88 25.68
C GLU A 256 3.33 -4.41 25.27
N GLU A 257 2.79 -3.48 26.07
CA GLU A 257 2.76 -2.05 25.72
C GLU A 257 4.16 -1.42 25.52
N GLU A 258 5.13 -1.84 26.32
CA GLU A 258 6.48 -1.26 26.33
C GLU A 258 7.48 -2.07 25.51
N ALA A 259 7.20 -3.35 25.28
CA ALA A 259 8.04 -4.23 24.48
C ALA A 259 7.21 -5.36 23.88
N SER A 260 7.34 -5.60 22.59
CA SER A 260 6.79 -6.80 21.95
C SER A 260 7.88 -7.76 21.56
N TRP A 261 7.64 -9.05 21.75
CA TRP A 261 8.58 -10.08 21.31
C TRP A 261 7.88 -11.34 20.81
N VAL A 262 8.50 -11.94 19.82
CA VAL A 262 8.12 -13.22 19.23
C VAL A 262 9.04 -14.30 19.74
N VAL A 263 8.52 -15.49 20.01
CA VAL A 263 9.31 -16.69 20.31
C VAL A 263 9.03 -17.76 19.27
N MET A 264 10.08 -18.31 18.69
CA MET A 264 10.05 -19.28 17.61
C MET A 264 10.82 -20.55 17.98
N SER A 265 10.28 -21.72 17.64
CA SER A 265 11.06 -22.96 17.62
C SER A 265 11.85 -23.08 16.32
N TYR A 266 13.09 -23.59 16.38
CA TYR A 266 13.90 -23.82 15.17
C TYR A 266 13.33 -24.88 14.24
N GLU A 267 12.64 -25.87 14.77
CA GLU A 267 12.08 -26.99 13.99
C GLU A 267 10.70 -26.71 13.44
N ASN A 268 10.06 -25.61 13.88
CA ASN A 268 8.74 -25.20 13.45
C ASN A 268 7.68 -26.33 13.59
N GLY A 269 7.85 -27.24 14.53
CA GLY A 269 6.94 -28.36 14.79
C GLY A 269 6.66 -29.19 13.53
N GLY A 270 5.38 -29.41 13.22
CA GLY A 270 4.95 -30.14 12.02
C GLY A 270 5.01 -29.36 10.71
N TYR A 271 5.49 -28.08 10.76
CA TYR A 271 5.56 -27.20 9.59
C TYR A 271 6.85 -27.32 8.83
N THR A 272 7.82 -27.95 9.13
CA THR A 272 9.16 -27.95 8.55
C THR A 272 9.87 -26.55 8.63
N PRO A 273 11.19 -26.55 8.72
CA PRO A 273 11.97 -25.30 8.75
C PRO A 273 11.81 -24.42 7.50
N GLU A 274 11.37 -24.97 6.37
CA GLU A 274 11.11 -24.24 5.13
C GLU A 274 9.91 -23.28 5.21
N LYS A 275 9.06 -23.44 6.24
CA LYS A 275 7.91 -22.57 6.50
C LYS A 275 8.10 -21.64 7.70
N LEU A 276 9.31 -21.51 8.21
CA LEU A 276 9.59 -20.60 9.32
C LEU A 276 9.25 -19.15 8.99
N ALA A 277 9.41 -18.70 7.74
CA ALA A 277 9.08 -17.34 7.35
C ALA A 277 7.58 -17.05 7.48
N GLU A 278 6.71 -17.99 7.11
CA GLU A 278 5.26 -17.84 7.23
C GLU A 278 4.86 -17.69 8.70
N THR A 279 5.36 -18.58 9.56
CA THR A 279 5.11 -18.51 11.00
C THR A 279 5.70 -17.23 11.61
N PHE A 280 6.90 -16.85 11.22
CA PHE A 280 7.54 -15.60 11.66
C PHE A 280 6.72 -14.36 11.28
N VAL A 281 6.20 -14.31 10.04
CA VAL A 281 5.38 -13.18 9.58
C VAL A 281 4.08 -13.11 10.37
N HIS A 282 3.40 -14.24 10.60
CA HIS A 282 2.19 -14.32 11.40
C HIS A 282 2.43 -13.80 12.83
N GLU A 283 3.40 -14.35 13.54
CA GLU A 283 3.71 -13.95 14.92
C GLU A 283 4.19 -12.49 15.01
N SER A 284 4.94 -12.02 14.01
CA SER A 284 5.36 -10.62 13.98
C SER A 284 4.20 -9.64 13.76
N MET A 285 3.11 -10.03 13.10
CA MET A 285 1.90 -9.22 13.03
C MET A 285 1.26 -9.03 14.41
N HIS A 286 1.30 -10.05 15.26
CA HIS A 286 0.84 -9.93 16.64
C HIS A 286 1.69 -8.94 17.45
N ALA A 287 3.00 -8.82 17.18
CA ALA A 287 3.84 -7.81 17.84
C ALA A 287 3.33 -6.38 17.58
N PHE A 288 2.59 -6.16 16.49
CA PHE A 288 1.91 -4.91 16.15
C PHE A 288 0.39 -5.00 16.33
N HIS A 289 -0.05 -5.88 17.21
CA HIS A 289 -1.43 -6.00 17.70
C HIS A 289 -2.47 -6.47 16.67
N ALA A 290 -2.06 -7.10 15.56
CA ALA A 290 -3.00 -7.81 14.69
C ALA A 290 -3.55 -9.04 15.41
N GLN A 291 -4.84 -9.33 15.23
CA GLN A 291 -5.52 -10.45 15.89
C GLN A 291 -5.62 -11.65 14.95
N ASP A 292 -5.63 -12.85 15.55
CA ASP A 292 -5.96 -14.07 14.84
C ASP A 292 -7.37 -14.01 14.24
N GLU A 293 -7.49 -14.48 13.01
CA GLU A 293 -8.76 -14.57 12.30
C GLU A 293 -9.39 -15.98 12.33
N TYR A 294 -8.61 -17.00 12.70
CA TYR A 294 -9.06 -18.39 12.79
C TYR A 294 -9.64 -18.76 14.16
N MET A 295 -9.45 -17.94 15.19
CA MET A 295 -9.96 -18.22 16.52
C MET A 295 -11.42 -17.79 16.66
N LYS A 296 -12.30 -18.73 17.06
CA LYS A 296 -13.74 -18.46 17.27
C LYS A 296 -14.03 -17.47 18.38
N ARG A 297 -13.13 -17.27 19.34
CA ARG A 297 -13.26 -16.29 20.42
C ARG A 297 -13.11 -14.85 19.96
N ASN A 298 -12.37 -14.61 18.86
CA ASN A 298 -12.16 -13.27 18.32
C ASN A 298 -13.40 -12.85 17.52
N THR A 299 -14.22 -11.98 18.09
CA THR A 299 -15.50 -11.58 17.52
C THR A 299 -15.35 -10.38 16.58
N CYS A 300 -16.40 -10.09 15.80
CA CYS A 300 -16.44 -8.95 14.90
C CYS A 300 -16.40 -7.60 15.62
N SER A 301 -16.77 -7.56 16.90
CA SER A 301 -16.74 -6.36 17.73
C SER A 301 -15.39 -6.09 18.35
N ASP A 302 -14.51 -7.09 18.39
CA ASP A 302 -13.18 -6.93 18.97
C ASP A 302 -12.37 -5.98 18.11
N ARG A 303 -11.74 -5.03 18.76
CA ARG A 303 -10.96 -4.00 18.10
C ARG A 303 -9.54 -4.02 18.62
N SER A 304 -8.59 -3.97 17.71
CA SER A 304 -7.17 -4.02 18.06
C SER A 304 -6.32 -3.16 17.15
N GLY A 305 -5.06 -3.05 17.50
CA GLY A 305 -4.03 -2.40 16.70
C GLY A 305 -4.14 -0.89 16.65
N TYR A 306 -3.30 -0.31 15.81
CA TYR A 306 -3.08 1.13 15.72
C TYR A 306 -4.35 1.94 15.45
N PHE A 307 -5.19 1.48 14.50
CA PHE A 307 -6.44 2.16 14.15
C PHE A 307 -7.67 1.63 14.89
N HIS A 308 -7.50 0.85 15.95
CA HIS A 308 -8.66 0.24 16.62
C HIS A 308 -9.60 -0.49 15.65
N ALA A 309 -9.01 -1.21 14.69
CA ALA A 309 -9.76 -1.87 13.64
C ALA A 309 -10.47 -3.12 14.18
N ALA A 310 -11.73 -3.31 13.76
CA ALA A 310 -12.49 -4.51 14.06
C ALA A 310 -11.87 -5.74 13.37
N ASN A 311 -12.10 -6.95 13.91
CA ASN A 311 -11.60 -8.21 13.33
C ASN A 311 -12.68 -8.91 12.48
N CYS A 312 -13.27 -8.20 11.50
CA CYS A 312 -14.42 -8.72 10.76
C CYS A 312 -14.10 -9.84 9.76
N ASN A 313 -12.82 -10.17 9.53
CA ASN A 313 -12.42 -11.35 8.76
C ASN A 313 -12.34 -12.63 9.60
N SER A 314 -12.46 -12.53 10.94
CA SER A 314 -12.47 -13.69 11.83
C SER A 314 -13.53 -14.72 11.44
N VAL A 315 -13.23 -16.01 11.62
CA VAL A 315 -14.17 -17.11 11.37
C VAL A 315 -15.46 -16.99 12.17
N ALA A 316 -15.45 -16.29 13.30
CA ALA A 316 -16.62 -15.98 14.10
C ALA A 316 -17.57 -14.96 13.47
N CYS A 317 -17.15 -14.24 12.43
CA CYS A 317 -17.91 -13.17 11.79
C CYS A 317 -18.73 -13.66 10.61
N PRO A 318 -19.91 -13.10 10.33
CA PRO A 318 -20.66 -13.41 9.13
C PRO A 318 -19.96 -12.82 7.88
N GLY A 319 -20.23 -13.39 6.71
CA GLY A 319 -19.74 -12.91 5.43
C GLY A 319 -18.63 -13.74 4.81
N ARG A 320 -18.21 -13.32 3.59
CA ARG A 320 -17.14 -13.98 2.84
C ARG A 320 -15.80 -13.69 3.53
N LYS A 321 -15.00 -14.73 3.70
CA LYS A 321 -13.64 -14.63 4.22
C LYS A 321 -12.67 -14.28 3.10
N ILE A 322 -11.71 -13.43 3.42
CA ILE A 322 -10.62 -13.04 2.54
C ILE A 322 -9.39 -13.82 2.98
N PRO A 323 -8.67 -14.48 2.08
CA PRO A 323 -7.40 -15.11 2.42
C PRO A 323 -6.46 -14.10 3.08
N CYS A 324 -5.99 -14.42 4.28
CA CYS A 324 -5.16 -13.55 5.09
C CYS A 324 -4.12 -14.36 5.87
N LEU A 325 -2.91 -13.84 5.96
CA LEU A 325 -1.84 -14.48 6.73
C LEU A 325 -2.20 -14.68 8.21
N MET A 326 -3.16 -13.89 8.75
CA MET A 326 -3.67 -14.09 10.12
C MET A 326 -4.72 -15.21 10.21
N SER A 327 -5.12 -15.80 9.09
CA SER A 327 -6.08 -16.91 9.01
C SER A 327 -5.50 -18.16 8.37
N TYR A 328 -4.58 -18.00 7.39
CA TYR A 328 -4.00 -19.10 6.61
C TYR A 328 -2.49 -18.95 6.51
N ASP A 329 -1.77 -20.05 6.72
CA ASP A 329 -0.31 -20.11 6.69
C ASP A 329 0.29 -19.80 5.31
N THR A 330 -0.40 -20.20 4.25
CA THR A 330 0.06 -20.07 2.84
C THR A 330 -0.59 -18.90 2.11
N SER A 331 -1.29 -18.01 2.82
CA SER A 331 -1.89 -16.82 2.21
C SER A 331 -0.82 -15.82 1.80
N ASP A 332 -0.84 -15.42 0.51
CA ASP A 332 -0.02 -14.32 0.00
C ASP A 332 -0.62 -12.93 0.29
N GLY A 333 -1.77 -12.91 0.99
CA GLY A 333 -2.52 -11.70 1.30
C GLY A 333 -2.48 -11.31 2.77
N CYS A 334 -2.81 -10.05 3.00
CA CYS A 334 -3.13 -9.51 4.32
C CYS A 334 -4.44 -8.74 4.17
N CYS A 335 -5.48 -9.16 4.90
CA CYS A 335 -6.79 -8.53 4.79
C CYS A 335 -6.75 -7.08 5.31
N THR A 336 -7.73 -6.31 4.90
CA THR A 336 -7.86 -4.90 5.29
C THR A 336 -7.89 -4.70 6.81
N TYR A 337 -8.48 -5.60 7.55
CA TYR A 337 -8.58 -5.49 9.02
C TYR A 337 -7.22 -5.65 9.68
N SER A 338 -6.48 -6.71 9.33
CA SER A 338 -5.13 -6.95 9.83
C SER A 338 -4.16 -5.85 9.39
N ARG A 339 -4.26 -5.33 8.15
CA ARG A 339 -3.49 -4.17 7.67
C ARG A 339 -3.72 -2.93 8.53
N ARG A 340 -4.97 -2.62 8.87
CA ARG A 340 -5.32 -1.50 9.75
C ARG A 340 -4.85 -1.71 11.19
N GLN A 341 -4.92 -2.93 11.68
CA GLN A 341 -4.37 -3.26 13.01
C GLN A 341 -2.86 -3.03 13.04
N ALA A 342 -2.14 -3.40 12.00
CA ALA A 342 -0.70 -3.12 11.86
C ALA A 342 -0.36 -1.64 11.55
N GLY A 343 -1.35 -0.78 11.32
CA GLY A 343 -1.14 0.65 11.06
C GLY A 343 -0.80 0.98 9.61
N TRP A 344 -1.03 0.07 8.65
CA TRP A 344 -0.58 0.27 7.26
C TRP A 344 -1.47 1.19 6.45
N ASP A 345 -2.79 1.10 6.58
CA ASP A 345 -3.73 1.85 5.74
C ASP A 345 -4.60 2.79 6.56
N ALA A 346 -4.51 4.08 6.26
CA ALA A 346 -5.45 5.07 6.76
C ALA A 346 -6.51 5.36 5.70
N VAL A 347 -7.76 5.03 6.00
CA VAL A 347 -8.91 5.37 5.14
C VAL A 347 -9.90 6.19 5.95
N SER A 348 -10.24 7.39 5.46
CA SER A 348 -11.25 8.21 6.12
C SER A 348 -12.65 7.61 5.95
N PRO A 349 -13.58 7.94 6.84
CA PRO A 349 -14.99 7.79 6.55
C PRO A 349 -15.33 8.44 5.20
N GLN A 350 -16.37 7.93 4.53
CA GLN A 350 -16.85 8.60 3.33
C GLN A 350 -17.58 9.88 3.72
N THR A 351 -17.32 10.95 2.97
CA THR A 351 -17.96 12.26 3.15
C THR A 351 -18.70 12.62 1.87
N GLU A 352 -19.92 13.09 1.98
CA GLU A 352 -20.66 13.56 0.83
C GLU A 352 -20.05 14.88 0.31
N ILE A 353 -19.78 14.96 -0.99
CA ILE A 353 -19.21 16.16 -1.60
C ILE A 353 -20.14 17.34 -1.42
N THR A 354 -21.42 17.12 -1.56
CA THR A 354 -22.42 18.15 -1.31
C THR A 354 -23.72 17.55 -0.77
N ALA A 355 -24.28 18.15 0.23
CA ALA A 355 -25.62 17.84 0.74
C ALA A 355 -26.72 18.51 -0.12
N HIS A 356 -26.36 19.24 -1.17
CA HIS A 356 -27.31 19.98 -2.00
C HIS A 356 -27.80 19.12 -3.19
N ASN A 357 -29.06 19.27 -3.55
CA ASN A 357 -29.67 18.52 -4.66
C ASN A 357 -28.93 18.66 -6.00
N GLU A 358 -28.27 19.79 -6.23
CA GLU A 358 -27.52 20.07 -7.47
C GLU A 358 -26.20 19.31 -7.60
N ALA A 359 -25.68 18.75 -6.50
CA ALA A 359 -24.48 17.93 -6.49
C ALA A 359 -24.68 16.45 -6.83
N ARG A 360 -25.88 16.09 -7.22
CA ARG A 360 -26.17 14.75 -7.74
C ARG A 360 -25.66 14.60 -9.16
N SER A 361 -25.13 13.45 -9.49
CA SER A 361 -24.60 13.13 -10.81
C SER A 361 -24.91 11.69 -11.21
N PRO A 362 -25.30 11.45 -12.46
CA PRO A 362 -25.41 10.08 -12.98
C PRO A 362 -24.05 9.45 -13.30
N CYS A 363 -22.97 10.25 -13.28
CA CYS A 363 -21.63 9.88 -13.67
C CYS A 363 -20.64 10.06 -12.50
N ALA A 364 -19.46 9.46 -12.61
CA ALA A 364 -18.37 9.73 -11.68
C ALA A 364 -17.96 11.22 -11.74
N PRO A 365 -17.62 11.88 -10.65
CA PRO A 365 -16.99 13.20 -10.68
C PRO A 365 -15.56 13.09 -11.21
N SER A 366 -14.96 14.18 -11.61
CA SER A 366 -13.53 14.33 -11.84
C SER A 366 -12.94 15.17 -10.73
N LEU A 367 -11.73 14.85 -10.27
CA LEU A 367 -11.10 15.48 -9.13
C LEU A 367 -9.68 15.92 -9.49
N THR A 368 -9.29 17.10 -9.01
CA THR A 368 -7.92 17.61 -9.10
C THR A 368 -7.54 18.35 -7.83
N SER A 369 -6.24 18.40 -7.52
CA SER A 369 -5.68 19.24 -6.48
C SER A 369 -4.86 20.38 -7.10
N THR A 370 -4.85 21.52 -6.42
CA THR A 370 -4.00 22.67 -6.75
C THR A 370 -2.79 22.72 -5.81
N GLU A 371 -2.29 21.58 -5.33
CA GLU A 371 -1.07 21.52 -4.53
C GLU A 371 0.11 22.15 -5.30
N GLY A 372 0.95 22.90 -4.61
CA GLY A 372 2.03 23.69 -5.22
C GLY A 372 1.67 25.14 -5.57
N ILE A 373 0.43 25.58 -5.29
CA ILE A 373 -0.04 26.97 -5.41
C ILE A 373 -0.22 27.55 -4.00
N GLU A 374 -0.14 28.88 -3.85
CA GLU A 374 -0.18 29.59 -2.54
C GLU A 374 -1.34 29.17 -1.61
N THR A 375 -2.47 28.77 -2.16
CA THR A 375 -3.61 28.23 -1.42
C THR A 375 -4.07 26.91 -2.05
N PRO A 376 -3.50 25.77 -1.61
CA PRO A 376 -3.88 24.47 -2.14
C PRO A 376 -5.38 24.18 -1.91
N ARG A 377 -6.05 23.68 -2.93
CA ARG A 377 -7.47 23.31 -2.87
C ARG A 377 -7.73 22.02 -3.64
N LEU A 378 -8.69 21.25 -3.15
CA LEU A 378 -9.32 20.20 -3.94
C LEU A 378 -10.47 20.79 -4.73
N VAL A 379 -10.58 20.41 -6.00
CA VAL A 379 -11.68 20.83 -6.86
C VAL A 379 -12.30 19.61 -7.53
N ALA A 380 -13.61 19.45 -7.36
CA ALA A 380 -14.41 18.46 -8.05
C ALA A 380 -15.18 19.10 -9.20
N ALA A 381 -15.21 18.43 -10.35
CA ALA A 381 -16.03 18.79 -11.49
C ALA A 381 -16.99 17.64 -11.82
N PHE A 382 -18.25 17.93 -12.06
CA PHE A 382 -19.26 16.90 -12.31
C PHE A 382 -20.40 17.39 -13.21
N ARG A 383 -21.11 16.45 -13.79
CA ARG A 383 -22.34 16.68 -14.54
C ARG A 383 -23.53 16.59 -13.60
N GLY A 384 -24.42 17.59 -13.62
CA GLY A 384 -25.67 17.55 -12.87
C GLY A 384 -26.65 16.49 -13.39
N ILE A 385 -27.58 16.09 -12.53
CA ILE A 385 -28.57 15.03 -12.82
C ILE A 385 -29.69 15.47 -13.77
N SER A 386 -29.96 16.79 -13.86
CA SER A 386 -31.06 17.31 -14.67
C SER A 386 -30.89 16.99 -16.16
N ASP A 387 -32.00 17.02 -16.91
CA ASP A 387 -32.01 16.84 -18.36
C ASP A 387 -31.17 17.90 -19.10
N ALA A 388 -30.95 19.07 -18.49
CA ALA A 388 -30.04 20.08 -18.99
C ALA A 388 -28.58 19.63 -19.02
N ALA A 389 -28.22 18.62 -18.18
CA ALA A 389 -26.90 18.02 -18.11
C ALA A 389 -25.78 19.06 -17.88
N LEU A 390 -26.07 20.10 -17.11
CA LEU A 390 -25.15 21.20 -16.83
C LEU A 390 -23.92 20.73 -16.07
N LEU A 391 -22.79 21.39 -16.31
CA LEU A 391 -21.55 21.14 -15.60
C LEU A 391 -21.43 22.06 -14.39
N TYR A 392 -20.90 21.48 -13.32
CA TYR A 392 -20.65 22.15 -12.06
C TYR A 392 -19.21 21.90 -11.59
N THR A 393 -18.69 22.86 -10.84
CA THR A 393 -17.46 22.71 -10.05
C THR A 393 -17.70 23.14 -8.61
N CYS A 394 -17.03 22.47 -7.69
CA CYS A 394 -16.98 22.89 -6.29
C CYS A 394 -15.56 22.67 -5.73
N ALA A 395 -15.15 23.56 -4.85
CA ALA A 395 -13.87 23.47 -4.17
C ALA A 395 -14.07 23.01 -2.72
N LYS A 396 -13.11 22.28 -2.18
CA LYS A 396 -13.05 21.97 -0.75
C LYS A 396 -12.32 23.12 -0.04
N ASP A 397 -12.96 23.68 0.97
CA ASP A 397 -12.41 24.71 1.84
C ASP A 397 -12.39 24.18 3.28
N GLY A 398 -11.18 23.97 3.83
CA GLY A 398 -11.01 23.21 5.06
C GLY A 398 -11.61 21.81 4.93
N ASP A 399 -12.52 21.47 5.84
CA ASP A 399 -13.16 20.14 5.85
C ASP A 399 -14.47 20.07 5.05
N ARG A 400 -14.94 21.18 4.49
CA ARG A 400 -16.23 21.26 3.80
C ARG A 400 -16.08 21.53 2.32
N TRP A 401 -17.00 20.98 1.55
CA TRP A 401 -17.18 21.30 0.15
C TRP A 401 -18.07 22.55 0.00
N ALA A 402 -17.61 23.51 -0.79
CA ALA A 402 -18.38 24.71 -1.08
C ALA A 402 -19.60 24.37 -1.95
N THR A 403 -20.56 25.30 -1.99
CA THR A 403 -21.73 25.18 -2.88
C THR A 403 -21.27 25.04 -4.33
N PRO A 404 -21.78 24.05 -5.09
CA PRO A 404 -21.45 23.87 -6.49
C PRO A 404 -21.78 25.11 -7.32
N GLN A 405 -20.85 25.49 -8.16
CA GLN A 405 -21.02 26.62 -9.10
C GLN A 405 -21.07 26.07 -10.52
N ARG A 406 -21.99 26.61 -11.33
CA ARG A 406 -22.09 26.25 -12.74
C ARG A 406 -20.83 26.64 -13.50
N VAL A 407 -20.52 25.87 -14.51
CA VAL A 407 -19.47 26.19 -15.47
C VAL A 407 -20.09 27.04 -16.58
N HIS A 408 -19.72 28.31 -16.62
CA HIS A 408 -20.27 29.31 -17.59
C HIS A 408 -19.15 29.88 -18.49
N PRO A 409 -18.66 29.18 -19.50
CA PRO A 409 -17.75 29.79 -20.47
C PRO A 409 -18.44 30.92 -21.22
N ASP A 410 -17.85 32.10 -21.19
CA ASP A 410 -18.42 33.31 -21.84
C ASP A 410 -19.89 33.58 -21.51
N GLY A 411 -20.30 33.27 -20.27
CA GLY A 411 -21.66 33.49 -19.80
C GLY A 411 -22.70 32.48 -20.32
N LYS A 412 -22.27 31.40 -21.01
CA LYS A 412 -23.13 30.30 -21.46
C LYS A 412 -22.97 29.10 -20.60
N ASP A 413 -24.05 28.40 -20.29
CA ASP A 413 -24.00 27.16 -19.51
C ASP A 413 -23.30 26.05 -20.30
N ALA A 414 -22.20 25.52 -19.76
CA ALA A 414 -21.58 24.29 -20.26
C ALA A 414 -22.44 23.07 -19.89
N ALA A 415 -22.68 22.21 -20.86
CA ALA A 415 -23.47 21.00 -20.67
C ALA A 415 -22.80 19.79 -21.31
N SER A 416 -22.79 18.65 -20.59
CA SER A 416 -22.09 17.45 -21.04
C SER A 416 -22.94 16.19 -20.90
N ARG A 417 -22.80 15.30 -21.89
CA ARG A 417 -23.39 13.95 -21.81
C ARG A 417 -22.69 13.06 -20.79
N TRP A 418 -21.38 13.26 -20.57
CA TRP A 418 -20.50 12.42 -19.75
C TRP A 418 -19.83 13.23 -18.62
N SER A 419 -19.05 12.57 -17.80
CA SER A 419 -18.18 13.23 -16.84
C SER A 419 -17.22 14.21 -17.53
N PRO A 420 -16.99 15.40 -17.00
CA PRO A 420 -15.88 16.23 -17.46
C PRO A 420 -14.55 15.66 -16.99
N ALA A 421 -13.44 16.10 -17.59
CA ALA A 421 -12.08 15.92 -17.08
C ALA A 421 -11.55 17.27 -16.60
N ILE A 422 -10.90 17.31 -15.44
CA ILE A 422 -10.33 18.54 -14.88
C ILE A 422 -8.86 18.32 -14.51
N ALA A 423 -8.01 19.29 -14.80
CA ALA A 423 -6.60 19.31 -14.39
C ALA A 423 -6.20 20.70 -13.90
N ALA A 424 -5.30 20.76 -12.93
CA ALA A 424 -4.70 21.99 -12.46
C ALA A 424 -3.59 22.45 -13.43
N ASP A 425 -3.46 23.75 -13.62
CA ASP A 425 -2.46 24.40 -14.47
C ASP A 425 -2.06 25.76 -13.90
N ALA A 426 -0.84 25.89 -13.40
CA ALA A 426 -0.17 27.14 -13.01
C ALA A 426 -1.10 28.25 -12.43
N GLY A 427 -1.96 27.88 -11.46
CA GLY A 427 -2.89 28.84 -10.81
C GLY A 427 -4.29 28.90 -11.44
N SER A 428 -4.54 28.13 -12.49
CA SER A 428 -5.86 27.95 -13.12
C SER A 428 -6.22 26.47 -13.24
N LEU A 429 -7.41 26.21 -13.72
CA LEU A 429 -7.94 24.87 -14.03
C LEU A 429 -8.23 24.79 -15.52
N VAL A 430 -7.99 23.63 -16.10
CA VAL A 430 -8.44 23.28 -17.45
C VAL A 430 -9.53 22.22 -17.33
N LEU A 431 -10.66 22.45 -17.97
CA LEU A 431 -11.82 21.56 -18.00
C LEU A 431 -12.09 21.13 -19.42
N ALA A 432 -12.08 19.82 -19.68
CA ALA A 432 -12.44 19.23 -20.97
C ALA A 432 -13.72 18.40 -20.83
N TYR A 433 -14.63 18.49 -21.81
CA TYR A 433 -15.90 17.79 -21.75
C TYR A 433 -16.50 17.49 -23.13
N ALA A 434 -17.29 16.41 -23.19
CA ALA A 434 -18.10 16.11 -24.37
C ALA A 434 -19.39 16.94 -24.33
N GLY A 435 -19.78 17.52 -25.45
CA GLY A 435 -21.03 18.24 -25.53
C GLY A 435 -22.25 17.35 -25.23
N ARG A 436 -23.37 17.98 -24.91
CA ARG A 436 -24.62 17.29 -24.56
C ARG A 436 -25.23 16.53 -25.75
N SER A 437 -25.01 17.02 -26.98
CA SER A 437 -25.59 16.42 -28.19
C SER A 437 -24.95 15.07 -28.53
N ASP A 438 -25.67 14.25 -29.30
CA ASP A 438 -25.18 12.96 -29.82
C ASP A 438 -24.07 13.10 -30.88
N GLN A 439 -23.67 14.33 -31.23
CA GLN A 439 -22.62 14.60 -32.21
C GLN A 439 -21.20 14.30 -31.71
N GLY A 440 -21.02 14.06 -30.40
CA GLY A 440 -19.72 13.78 -29.80
C GLY A 440 -18.77 14.98 -29.79
N ASN A 441 -19.27 16.20 -29.84
CA ASN A 441 -18.47 17.41 -29.84
C ASN A 441 -17.60 17.46 -28.56
N LEU A 442 -16.37 17.90 -28.71
CA LEU A 442 -15.39 17.99 -27.62
C LEU A 442 -14.99 19.44 -27.41
N TYR A 443 -15.06 19.87 -26.14
CA TYR A 443 -14.84 21.26 -25.74
C TYR A 443 -13.82 21.33 -24.61
N VAL A 444 -13.11 22.47 -24.54
CA VAL A 444 -12.20 22.81 -23.44
C VAL A 444 -12.43 24.26 -23.02
N THR A 445 -12.37 24.53 -21.73
CA THR A 445 -12.32 25.87 -21.16
C THR A 445 -11.30 25.95 -20.06
N ARG A 446 -10.77 27.15 -19.79
CA ARG A 446 -9.81 27.43 -18.73
C ARG A 446 -10.37 28.44 -17.75
N GLY A 447 -10.13 28.26 -16.47
CA GLY A 447 -10.65 29.15 -15.45
C GLY A 447 -10.37 28.73 -14.03
N LYS A 448 -11.30 29.03 -13.14
CA LYS A 448 -11.35 28.62 -11.73
C LYS A 448 -12.81 28.51 -11.31
N PRO A 449 -13.15 27.85 -10.19
CA PRO A 449 -14.52 27.80 -9.72
C PRO A 449 -15.17 29.18 -9.67
N GLY A 450 -16.33 29.31 -10.30
CA GLY A 450 -17.07 30.57 -10.42
C GLY A 450 -16.63 31.52 -11.54
N TYR A 451 -15.53 31.24 -12.22
CA TYR A 451 -15.04 32.08 -13.33
C TYR A 451 -14.37 31.21 -14.40
N TRP A 452 -15.00 31.09 -15.56
CA TRP A 452 -14.52 30.33 -16.71
C TRP A 452 -14.39 31.22 -17.93
N GLY A 453 -13.25 31.10 -18.62
CA GLY A 453 -12.98 31.83 -19.87
C GLY A 453 -13.71 31.21 -21.06
N ALA A 454 -13.36 31.69 -22.25
CA ALA A 454 -13.96 31.23 -23.51
C ALA A 454 -13.86 29.71 -23.68
N GLU A 455 -14.90 29.15 -24.24
CA GLU A 455 -14.96 27.74 -24.66
C GLU A 455 -14.24 27.57 -26.00
N THR A 456 -13.37 26.59 -26.07
CA THR A 456 -12.74 26.15 -27.33
C THR A 456 -13.38 24.87 -27.83
N SER A 457 -13.92 24.89 -29.04
CA SER A 457 -14.44 23.69 -29.73
C SER A 457 -13.29 22.95 -30.44
N LEU A 458 -12.83 21.85 -29.87
CA LEU A 458 -11.83 20.97 -30.51
C LEU A 458 -12.43 20.29 -31.76
N THR A 459 -13.72 20.09 -31.78
CA THR A 459 -14.41 19.53 -32.96
C THR A 459 -14.29 20.43 -34.17
N GLU A 460 -14.47 21.73 -33.98
CA GLU A 460 -14.35 22.71 -35.06
C GLU A 460 -12.89 22.97 -35.44
N GLN A 461 -12.02 23.05 -34.42
CA GLN A 461 -10.61 23.40 -34.62
C GLN A 461 -9.81 22.27 -35.27
N VAL A 462 -9.97 21.01 -34.80
CA VAL A 462 -9.12 19.87 -35.18
C VAL A 462 -9.88 18.60 -35.51
N GLY A 463 -11.22 18.66 -35.60
CA GLY A 463 -12.07 17.51 -35.94
C GLY A 463 -12.19 16.46 -34.82
N ALA A 464 -11.85 16.78 -33.59
CA ALA A 464 -11.91 15.87 -32.45
C ALA A 464 -13.37 15.59 -32.04
N ARG A 465 -13.74 14.30 -31.94
CA ARG A 465 -15.08 13.87 -31.51
C ARG A 465 -14.95 12.70 -30.54
N THR A 466 -15.73 12.72 -29.47
CA THR A 466 -15.66 11.68 -28.44
C THR A 466 -16.99 10.99 -28.19
N GLY A 467 -16.94 9.68 -27.89
CA GLY A 467 -18.08 8.86 -27.46
C GLY A 467 -18.11 8.57 -25.96
N SER A 468 -17.19 9.15 -25.17
CA SER A 468 -17.15 9.01 -23.71
C SER A 468 -16.52 10.23 -23.04
N ALA A 469 -16.41 10.24 -21.71
CA ALA A 469 -15.64 11.24 -20.99
C ALA A 469 -14.17 11.22 -21.43
N PRO A 470 -13.54 12.39 -21.65
CA PRO A 470 -12.10 12.49 -21.92
C PRO A 470 -11.26 12.31 -20.65
N ALA A 471 -9.93 12.21 -20.83
CA ALA A 471 -8.95 12.28 -19.76
C ALA A 471 -7.94 13.40 -20.06
N LEU A 472 -7.54 14.15 -19.03
CA LEU A 472 -6.70 15.33 -19.13
C LEU A 472 -5.60 15.29 -18.07
N ALA A 473 -4.37 15.58 -18.49
CA ALA A 473 -3.24 15.77 -17.57
C ALA A 473 -2.21 16.72 -18.21
N SER A 474 -1.27 17.24 -17.42
CA SER A 474 -0.20 18.11 -17.90
C SER A 474 1.17 17.45 -17.76
N LEU A 475 2.01 17.58 -18.79
CA LEU A 475 3.40 17.12 -18.78
C LEU A 475 4.26 18.10 -19.57
N HIS A 476 5.43 18.49 -19.05
CA HIS A 476 6.43 19.36 -19.70
C HIS A 476 5.81 20.66 -20.25
N GLY A 477 4.89 21.28 -19.50
CA GLY A 477 4.21 22.52 -19.89
C GLY A 477 3.16 22.37 -20.99
N LEU A 478 2.82 21.14 -21.37
CA LEU A 478 1.75 20.84 -22.33
C LEU A 478 0.56 20.19 -21.62
N HIS A 479 -0.64 20.57 -22.04
CA HIS A 479 -1.87 19.84 -21.72
C HIS A 479 -2.03 18.68 -22.69
N HIS A 480 -2.27 17.50 -22.17
CA HIS A 480 -2.48 16.27 -22.91
C HIS A 480 -3.92 15.81 -22.71
N LEU A 481 -4.65 15.66 -23.79
CA LEU A 481 -6.01 15.18 -23.80
C LEU A 481 -6.08 13.84 -24.53
N VAL A 482 -6.57 12.82 -23.83
CA VAL A 482 -6.83 11.48 -24.40
C VAL A 482 -8.32 11.23 -24.37
N TYR A 483 -8.88 10.76 -25.48
CA TYR A 483 -10.30 10.49 -25.60
C TYR A 483 -10.57 9.30 -26.50
N ARG A 484 -11.73 8.65 -26.29
CA ARG A 484 -12.26 7.60 -27.15
C ARG A 484 -12.96 8.22 -28.36
N GLY A 485 -12.84 7.61 -29.53
CA GLY A 485 -13.57 8.04 -30.73
C GLY A 485 -15.08 8.01 -30.52
N HIS A 486 -15.79 8.71 -31.40
CA HIS A 486 -17.26 8.87 -31.36
C HIS A 486 -18.00 7.67 -31.97
N GLY A 487 -19.22 7.43 -31.53
CA GLY A 487 -20.09 6.35 -32.03
C GLY A 487 -19.52 4.97 -31.77
N SER A 488 -19.40 4.15 -32.80
CA SER A 488 -18.80 2.79 -32.70
C SER A 488 -17.27 2.78 -32.66
N ASP A 489 -16.63 3.94 -32.84
CA ASP A 489 -15.18 4.03 -32.78
C ASP A 489 -14.69 3.98 -31.31
N THR A 490 -14.16 2.83 -30.93
CA THR A 490 -13.63 2.59 -29.57
C THR A 490 -12.14 2.89 -29.43
N ARG A 491 -11.49 3.35 -30.50
CA ARG A 491 -10.05 3.67 -30.51
C ARG A 491 -9.76 4.90 -29.66
N LEU A 492 -8.56 4.98 -29.12
CA LEU A 492 -8.08 6.10 -28.34
C LEU A 492 -7.27 7.07 -29.18
N PHE A 493 -7.54 8.35 -28.99
CA PHE A 493 -6.88 9.48 -29.64
C PHE A 493 -6.21 10.38 -28.61
N HIS A 494 -5.11 11.00 -28.98
CA HIS A 494 -4.33 11.93 -28.18
C HIS A 494 -4.10 13.24 -28.92
N THR A 495 -4.30 14.34 -28.22
CA THR A 495 -3.96 15.69 -28.70
C THR A 495 -3.33 16.51 -27.59
N THR A 496 -2.60 17.56 -27.94
CA THR A 496 -1.87 18.41 -26.99
C THR A 496 -2.08 19.89 -27.28
N SER A 497 -1.94 20.71 -26.23
CA SER A 497 -1.97 22.17 -26.27
C SER A 497 -1.01 22.77 -25.26
N ALA A 498 -0.40 23.90 -25.58
CA ALA A 498 0.44 24.65 -24.64
C ALA A 498 -0.35 25.68 -23.82
N ASP A 499 -1.53 26.09 -24.31
CA ASP A 499 -2.31 27.22 -23.77
C ASP A 499 -3.78 26.82 -23.41
N ALA A 500 -4.15 25.55 -23.65
CA ALA A 500 -5.52 25.02 -23.55
C ALA A 500 -6.52 25.68 -24.52
N VAL A 501 -6.05 26.49 -25.47
CA VAL A 501 -6.86 27.17 -26.49
C VAL A 501 -6.55 26.63 -27.87
N THR A 502 -5.28 26.51 -28.22
CA THR A 502 -4.80 26.04 -29.52
C THR A 502 -4.38 24.58 -29.42
N TRP A 503 -5.13 23.67 -30.05
CA TRP A 503 -4.89 22.24 -29.97
C TRP A 503 -4.29 21.69 -31.25
N ARG A 504 -3.39 20.73 -31.13
CA ARG A 504 -2.80 20.01 -32.26
C ARG A 504 -3.79 19.00 -32.82
N LYS A 505 -3.63 18.66 -34.12
CA LYS A 505 -4.45 17.60 -34.73
C LYS A 505 -4.28 16.29 -33.95
N PRO A 506 -5.40 15.63 -33.57
CA PRO A 506 -5.34 14.39 -32.82
C PRO A 506 -4.59 13.28 -33.56
N VAL A 507 -3.81 12.51 -32.83
CA VAL A 507 -3.15 11.30 -33.32
C VAL A 507 -3.80 10.06 -32.71
N LEU A 508 -3.92 9.02 -33.53
CA LEU A 508 -4.41 7.72 -33.08
C LEU A 508 -3.32 7.05 -32.23
N LEU A 509 -3.70 6.58 -31.04
CA LEU A 509 -2.79 5.82 -30.21
C LEU A 509 -2.60 4.41 -30.78
N LYS A 510 -1.38 4.11 -31.15
CA LYS A 510 -0.94 2.82 -31.70
C LYS A 510 0.23 2.32 -30.87
N ALA A 511 0.06 1.16 -30.25
CA ALA A 511 1.13 0.45 -29.58
C ALA A 511 0.81 -1.04 -29.65
N PRO A 512 1.65 -1.82 -30.16
CA PRO A 512 1.72 -2.65 -31.35
C PRO A 512 0.36 -2.94 -32.00
N SER A 513 -0.74 -2.75 -31.28
CA SER A 513 -2.12 -2.78 -31.77
C SER A 513 -2.84 -1.48 -31.41
N GLN A 514 -3.96 -1.18 -32.06
CA GLN A 514 -4.76 0.01 -31.73
C GLN A 514 -5.32 -0.10 -30.30
N LEU A 515 -5.05 0.92 -29.47
CA LEU A 515 -5.61 0.98 -28.13
C LEU A 515 -7.10 1.29 -28.19
N MET A 516 -7.93 0.51 -27.53
CA MET A 516 -9.39 0.59 -27.58
C MET A 516 -10.00 0.51 -26.18
N THR A 517 -11.04 1.32 -25.96
CA THR A 517 -11.81 1.30 -24.72
C THR A 517 -13.30 1.46 -24.95
N GLY A 518 -14.13 0.82 -24.13
CA GLY A 518 -15.57 1.07 -24.07
C GLY A 518 -15.98 2.21 -23.13
N HIS A 519 -15.04 2.67 -22.28
CA HIS A 519 -15.29 3.60 -21.18
C HIS A 519 -14.33 4.80 -21.21
N ARG A 520 -14.45 5.69 -20.24
CA ARG A 520 -13.50 6.78 -20.05
C ARG A 520 -12.11 6.21 -19.76
N PRO A 521 -11.04 6.73 -20.36
CA PRO A 521 -9.67 6.48 -19.92
C PRO A 521 -9.34 7.29 -18.66
N ALA A 522 -8.21 6.97 -18.02
CA ALA A 522 -7.60 7.78 -16.98
C ALA A 522 -6.17 8.14 -17.39
N LEU A 523 -5.77 9.38 -17.14
CA LEU A 523 -4.46 9.91 -17.48
C LEU A 523 -3.86 10.58 -16.25
N ALA A 524 -2.61 10.24 -15.92
CA ALA A 524 -1.88 10.84 -14.81
C ALA A 524 -0.41 11.04 -15.18
N ARG A 525 0.18 12.11 -14.64
CA ARG A 525 1.63 12.28 -14.64
C ARG A 525 2.23 11.49 -13.47
N HIS A 526 3.29 10.75 -13.75
CA HIS A 526 4.13 10.13 -12.73
C HIS A 526 5.60 10.27 -13.14
N GLY A 527 6.39 10.95 -12.30
CA GLY A 527 7.73 11.37 -12.65
C GLY A 527 7.77 12.28 -13.88
N ASP A 528 8.55 11.92 -14.87
CA ASP A 528 8.72 12.61 -16.15
C ASP A 528 7.86 12.03 -17.29
N ARG A 529 6.91 11.14 -16.98
CA ARG A 529 6.04 10.46 -17.95
C ARG A 529 4.57 10.68 -17.67
N LEU A 530 3.74 10.52 -18.72
CA LEU A 530 2.31 10.28 -18.55
C LEU A 530 2.02 8.79 -18.58
N TYR A 531 1.05 8.39 -17.79
CA TYR A 531 0.49 7.05 -17.80
C TYR A 531 -0.98 7.11 -18.16
N LEU A 532 -1.39 6.21 -19.04
CA LEU A 532 -2.74 6.04 -19.50
C LEU A 532 -3.24 4.68 -19.05
N ALA A 533 -4.30 4.67 -18.24
CA ALA A 533 -5.02 3.46 -17.88
C ALA A 533 -6.39 3.44 -18.54
N TYR A 534 -6.82 2.27 -19.01
CA TYR A 534 -8.11 2.12 -19.67
C TYR A 534 -8.64 0.68 -19.53
N ARG A 535 -9.94 0.54 -19.71
CA ARG A 535 -10.63 -0.74 -19.69
C ARG A 535 -10.85 -1.23 -21.13
N MET A 536 -10.50 -2.49 -21.41
CA MET A 536 -10.77 -3.13 -22.69
C MET A 536 -12.27 -3.08 -23.04
N PRO A 537 -12.65 -2.98 -24.33
CA PRO A 537 -14.04 -3.13 -24.74
C PRO A 537 -14.61 -4.49 -24.34
N GLY A 538 -15.91 -4.54 -24.07
CA GLY A 538 -16.62 -5.76 -23.69
C GLY A 538 -17.53 -5.56 -22.48
N ARG A 539 -18.24 -6.61 -22.07
CA ARG A 539 -19.22 -6.54 -20.99
C ARG A 539 -18.56 -6.38 -19.62
N VAL A 540 -17.44 -7.08 -19.41
CA VAL A 540 -16.54 -6.95 -18.27
C VAL A 540 -15.14 -6.95 -18.86
N GLY A 541 -14.32 -5.98 -18.54
CA GLY A 541 -13.03 -5.81 -19.20
C GLY A 541 -11.87 -5.71 -18.22
N ASN A 542 -10.74 -6.25 -18.63
CA ASN A 542 -9.49 -6.12 -17.94
C ASN A 542 -8.92 -4.72 -18.10
N LEU A 543 -8.23 -4.25 -17.10
CA LEU A 543 -7.52 -2.98 -17.13
C LEU A 543 -6.17 -3.13 -17.85
N ARG A 544 -5.83 -2.12 -18.62
CA ARG A 544 -4.55 -2.00 -19.30
C ARG A 544 -3.90 -0.66 -19.00
N ILE A 545 -2.59 -0.62 -19.11
CA ILE A 545 -1.79 0.58 -18.87
C ILE A 545 -0.68 0.71 -19.90
N CYS A 546 -0.37 1.94 -20.31
CA CYS A 546 0.79 2.30 -21.10
C CYS A 546 1.35 3.66 -20.66
N SER A 547 2.55 4.00 -21.08
CA SER A 547 3.22 5.25 -20.72
C SER A 547 3.61 6.07 -21.95
N TYR A 548 3.76 7.39 -21.75
CA TYR A 548 4.23 8.35 -22.75
C TYR A 548 5.43 9.11 -22.21
N ASP A 549 6.54 9.10 -22.95
CA ASP A 549 7.81 9.71 -22.53
C ASP A 549 7.99 11.17 -22.97
N GLY A 550 6.96 11.78 -23.54
CA GLY A 550 7.00 13.11 -24.15
C GLY A 550 7.09 13.07 -25.68
N THR A 551 7.40 11.91 -26.27
CA THR A 551 7.54 11.70 -27.73
C THR A 551 6.72 10.52 -28.23
N THR A 552 6.80 9.38 -27.54
CA THR A 552 6.18 8.12 -27.97
C THR A 552 5.40 7.45 -26.85
N TRP A 553 4.37 6.72 -27.23
CA TRP A 553 3.65 5.83 -26.34
C TRP A 553 4.28 4.45 -26.32
N SER A 554 4.49 3.89 -25.13
CA SER A 554 4.92 2.50 -24.96
C SER A 554 3.83 1.52 -25.39
N ASP A 555 4.20 0.26 -25.55
CA ASP A 555 3.23 -0.83 -25.62
C ASP A 555 2.38 -0.87 -24.37
N ASP A 556 1.11 -1.25 -24.52
CA ASP A 556 0.21 -1.41 -23.41
C ASP A 556 0.34 -2.80 -22.77
N GLN A 557 0.24 -2.83 -21.45
CA GLN A 557 0.34 -4.04 -20.65
C GLN A 557 -0.99 -4.29 -19.93
N ALA A 558 -1.35 -5.57 -19.76
CA ALA A 558 -2.46 -5.93 -18.89
C ALA A 558 -2.07 -5.68 -17.44
N VAL A 559 -2.94 -5.02 -16.69
CA VAL A 559 -2.80 -4.88 -15.24
C VAL A 559 -3.34 -6.18 -14.64
N THR A 560 -2.45 -7.09 -14.30
CA THR A 560 -2.81 -8.42 -13.80
C THR A 560 -2.37 -8.59 -12.35
N TRP A 561 -3.19 -9.26 -11.57
CA TRP A 561 -2.82 -9.88 -10.30
C TRP A 561 -3.62 -11.19 -10.15
N ASN A 562 -3.45 -11.92 -9.03
CA ASN A 562 -4.07 -13.25 -8.82
C ASN A 562 -5.61 -13.26 -8.97
N ASP A 563 -6.27 -12.11 -8.72
CA ASP A 563 -7.71 -11.91 -8.98
C ASP A 563 -7.86 -10.76 -9.97
N ASP A 564 -7.77 -11.02 -11.26
CA ASP A 564 -7.87 -10.00 -12.32
C ASP A 564 -8.87 -8.89 -11.97
N PRO A 565 -8.46 -7.60 -11.99
CA PRO A 565 -9.34 -6.49 -11.62
C PRO A 565 -10.41 -6.31 -12.68
N LEU A 566 -11.46 -7.10 -12.57
CA LEU A 566 -12.63 -6.95 -13.43
C LEU A 566 -13.39 -5.71 -13.00
N THR A 567 -13.49 -4.75 -13.89
CA THR A 567 -14.23 -3.51 -13.68
C THR A 567 -15.38 -3.36 -14.66
N ALA A 568 -16.49 -2.81 -14.18
CA ALA A 568 -17.59 -2.42 -15.03
C ALA A 568 -17.40 -1.02 -15.65
N GLU A 569 -16.51 -0.21 -15.05
CA GLU A 569 -16.34 1.21 -15.38
C GLU A 569 -14.89 1.53 -15.79
N GLY A 570 -14.63 2.75 -16.24
CA GLY A 570 -13.26 3.20 -16.47
C GLY A 570 -12.49 3.37 -15.15
N PRO A 571 -11.16 3.17 -15.17
CA PRO A 571 -10.30 3.32 -13.99
C PRO A 571 -10.12 4.77 -13.56
N GLY A 572 -9.55 4.97 -12.37
CA GLY A 572 -8.85 6.18 -11.95
C GLY A 572 -7.36 5.94 -11.86
N LEU A 573 -6.55 6.98 -11.97
CA LEU A 573 -5.10 6.92 -11.95
C LEU A 573 -4.53 8.18 -11.31
N ALA A 574 -3.56 8.03 -10.42
CA ALA A 574 -2.85 9.14 -9.81
C ALA A 574 -1.43 8.73 -9.39
N SER A 575 -0.53 9.70 -9.26
CA SER A 575 0.79 9.51 -8.67
C SER A 575 0.72 9.75 -7.16
N LEU A 576 1.40 8.92 -6.37
CA LEU A 576 1.55 9.08 -4.92
C LEU A 576 2.99 8.76 -4.54
N GLY A 577 3.81 9.78 -4.27
CA GLY A 577 5.24 9.61 -4.11
C GLY A 577 5.84 8.89 -5.33
N ASP A 578 6.56 7.82 -5.08
CA ASP A 578 7.19 6.99 -6.11
C ASP A 578 6.26 5.92 -6.71
N ASP A 579 4.99 5.89 -6.29
CA ASP A 579 4.03 4.92 -6.78
C ASP A 579 3.01 5.53 -7.76
N LEU A 580 2.69 4.80 -8.80
CA LEU A 580 1.54 5.05 -9.66
C LEU A 580 0.37 4.22 -9.13
N VAL A 581 -0.70 4.87 -8.68
CA VAL A 581 -1.85 4.20 -8.06
C VAL A 581 -3.03 4.17 -9.00
N LEU A 582 -3.57 2.97 -9.20
CA LEU A 582 -4.76 2.66 -9.98
C LEU A 582 -5.95 2.44 -9.05
N SER A 583 -7.12 2.96 -9.42
CA SER A 583 -8.39 2.62 -8.75
C SER A 583 -9.39 2.03 -9.74
N TRP A 584 -10.30 1.23 -9.22
CA TRP A 584 -11.43 0.68 -9.98
C TRP A 584 -12.67 0.46 -9.12
N SER A 585 -13.81 0.32 -9.78
CA SER A 585 -15.06 -0.15 -9.20
C SER A 585 -15.29 -1.59 -9.65
N GLY A 586 -15.43 -2.52 -8.73
CA GLY A 586 -15.65 -3.94 -9.02
C GLY A 586 -16.82 -4.17 -9.98
N ALA A 587 -16.74 -5.23 -10.78
CA ALA A 587 -17.80 -5.61 -11.72
C ALA A 587 -18.92 -6.43 -11.06
N ASP A 588 -18.68 -6.91 -9.84
CA ASP A 588 -19.65 -7.64 -9.03
C ASP A 588 -20.77 -6.73 -8.50
N ASP A 589 -21.78 -7.35 -7.92
CA ASP A 589 -22.90 -6.62 -7.31
C ASP A 589 -22.48 -5.78 -6.12
N GLU A 590 -21.35 -6.07 -5.48
CA GLU A 590 -20.83 -5.28 -4.36
C GLU A 590 -20.24 -3.95 -4.79
N ARG A 591 -19.79 -3.81 -6.05
CA ARG A 591 -19.19 -2.57 -6.57
C ARG A 591 -18.09 -2.02 -5.65
N ARG A 592 -17.24 -2.92 -5.16
CA ARG A 592 -16.15 -2.56 -4.25
C ARG A 592 -15.18 -1.59 -4.92
N ILE A 593 -14.69 -0.65 -4.13
CA ILE A 593 -13.65 0.29 -4.54
C ILE A 593 -12.30 -0.34 -4.20
N GLY A 594 -11.53 -0.67 -5.22
CA GLY A 594 -10.17 -1.17 -5.08
C GLY A 594 -9.13 -0.13 -5.45
N LEU A 595 -7.99 -0.17 -4.75
CA LEU A 595 -6.77 0.58 -5.03
C LEU A 595 -5.59 -0.36 -5.10
N CYS A 596 -4.66 -0.14 -6.01
CA CYS A 596 -3.36 -0.80 -6.00
C CYS A 596 -2.27 0.11 -6.58
N ALA A 597 -1.04 -0.06 -6.12
CA ALA A 597 0.11 0.46 -6.85
C ALA A 597 0.36 -0.39 -8.10
N VAL A 598 0.84 0.24 -9.15
CA VAL A 598 1.24 -0.40 -10.40
C VAL A 598 2.71 -0.15 -10.64
N ARG A 599 3.50 -1.22 -10.72
CA ARG A 599 4.94 -1.19 -11.01
C ARG A 599 5.22 -2.11 -12.20
N ASP A 600 5.93 -1.61 -13.20
CA ASP A 600 6.28 -2.37 -14.41
C ASP A 600 5.06 -3.09 -15.06
N GLY A 601 3.89 -2.42 -15.07
CA GLY A 601 2.64 -2.96 -15.59
C GLY A 601 1.95 -4.00 -14.70
N ARG A 602 2.54 -4.33 -13.55
CA ARG A 602 1.95 -5.28 -12.59
C ARG A 602 1.23 -4.53 -11.47
N ALA A 603 0.01 -4.95 -11.19
CA ALA A 603 -0.68 -4.54 -9.98
C ALA A 603 -0.07 -5.23 -8.76
N LEU A 604 0.22 -4.44 -7.74
CA LEU A 604 0.59 -4.94 -6.43
C LEU A 604 -0.67 -5.27 -5.62
N PRO A 605 -0.57 -5.96 -4.47
CA PRO A 605 -1.72 -6.32 -3.67
C PRO A 605 -2.68 -5.15 -3.43
N ALA A 606 -3.97 -5.39 -3.63
CA ALA A 606 -4.98 -4.36 -3.58
C ALA A 606 -5.43 -4.04 -2.16
N VAL A 607 -5.78 -2.78 -1.96
CA VAL A 607 -6.53 -2.30 -0.79
C VAL A 607 -7.97 -2.06 -1.20
N PHE A 608 -8.94 -2.61 -0.47
CA PHE A 608 -10.36 -2.39 -0.72
C PHE A 608 -10.93 -1.38 0.28
N LEU A 609 -11.19 -0.14 -0.19
CA LEU A 609 -11.76 0.90 0.66
C LEU A 609 -13.15 0.54 1.18
N THR A 610 -13.95 -0.16 0.37
CA THR A 610 -15.29 -0.61 0.74
C THR A 610 -15.30 -1.39 2.05
N GLU A 611 -14.29 -2.20 2.27
CA GLU A 611 -14.15 -2.99 3.50
C GLU A 611 -13.82 -2.13 4.73
N GLN A 612 -13.33 -0.91 4.50
CA GLN A 612 -12.94 0.01 5.58
C GLN A 612 -13.99 1.08 5.89
N ASN A 613 -14.67 1.60 4.89
CA ASN A 613 -15.62 2.72 5.06
C ASN A 613 -16.99 2.48 4.43
N ASN A 614 -17.30 1.25 3.97
CA ASN A 614 -18.53 0.87 3.27
C ASN A 614 -18.80 1.64 1.96
N GLY A 615 -17.82 2.37 1.42
CA GLY A 615 -17.94 3.08 0.15
C GLY A 615 -18.13 2.11 -1.02
N LYS A 616 -19.18 2.29 -1.83
CA LYS A 616 -19.48 1.49 -3.01
C LYS A 616 -19.71 2.41 -4.20
N ALA A 617 -19.00 2.19 -5.31
CA ALA A 617 -19.05 3.08 -6.47
C ALA A 617 -19.99 2.54 -7.55
N GLY A 618 -21.03 3.31 -7.87
CA GLY A 618 -21.96 3.03 -8.97
C GLY A 618 -21.47 3.50 -10.34
N ALA A 619 -20.34 4.23 -10.35
CA ALA A 619 -19.61 4.66 -11.54
C ALA A 619 -18.10 4.56 -11.26
N GLY A 620 -17.26 4.98 -12.20
CA GLY A 620 -15.81 4.96 -12.01
C GLY A 620 -15.35 5.82 -10.83
N VAL A 621 -14.22 5.47 -10.25
CA VAL A 621 -13.58 6.18 -9.14
C VAL A 621 -12.48 7.08 -9.69
N THR A 622 -12.37 8.31 -9.21
CA THR A 622 -11.27 9.24 -9.53
C THR A 622 -10.36 9.46 -8.34
N LEU A 623 -9.11 9.73 -8.64
CA LEU A 623 -8.05 9.97 -7.65
C LEU A 623 -7.35 11.29 -7.94
N THR A 624 -6.87 11.93 -6.88
CA THR A 624 -5.87 13.00 -6.99
C THR A 624 -4.96 12.98 -5.75
N PRO A 625 -3.65 13.28 -5.88
CA PRO A 625 -2.78 13.47 -4.74
C PRO A 625 -3.29 14.59 -3.84
N TRP A 626 -3.25 14.39 -2.54
CA TRP A 626 -3.65 15.39 -1.56
C TRP A 626 -3.03 15.11 -0.19
N GLN A 627 -2.32 16.10 0.38
CA GLN A 627 -1.77 16.05 1.75
C GLN A 627 -0.99 14.76 2.09
N GLY A 628 -0.17 14.31 1.17
CA GLY A 628 0.64 13.09 1.35
C GLY A 628 -0.11 11.76 1.20
N GLY A 629 -1.36 11.81 0.74
CA GLY A 629 -2.19 10.68 0.40
C GLY A 629 -2.95 10.89 -0.91
N LEU A 630 -4.04 10.18 -1.08
CA LEU A 630 -4.94 10.26 -2.22
C LEU A 630 -6.34 10.67 -1.77
N GLN A 631 -6.88 11.71 -2.36
CA GLN A 631 -8.30 12.00 -2.28
C GLN A 631 -9.01 11.28 -3.41
N LEU A 632 -10.04 10.51 -3.05
CA LEU A 632 -10.91 9.82 -3.99
C LEU A 632 -12.24 10.55 -4.13
N ALA A 633 -12.87 10.45 -5.31
CA ALA A 633 -14.25 10.84 -5.49
C ALA A 633 -14.99 9.85 -6.40
N TYR A 634 -16.24 9.57 -6.07
CA TYR A 634 -17.06 8.59 -6.76
C TYR A 634 -18.55 8.89 -6.61
N ARG A 635 -19.36 8.34 -7.50
CA ARG A 635 -20.81 8.30 -7.36
C ARG A 635 -21.21 7.07 -6.55
N GLY A 636 -22.10 7.22 -5.59
CA GLY A 636 -22.64 6.11 -4.80
C GLY A 636 -23.31 5.05 -5.66
N ARG A 637 -23.24 3.77 -5.26
CA ARG A 637 -23.83 2.65 -6.01
C ARG A 637 -25.33 2.77 -6.22
N SER A 638 -26.05 3.10 -5.16
CA SER A 638 -27.51 3.11 -5.10
C SER A 638 -28.10 4.51 -5.13
N SER A 639 -27.28 5.52 -5.34
CA SER A 639 -27.70 6.92 -5.35
C SER A 639 -26.90 7.74 -6.35
N ASP A 640 -27.45 8.89 -6.74
CA ASP A 640 -26.73 9.87 -7.57
C ASP A 640 -25.89 10.84 -6.72
N HIS A 641 -25.73 10.57 -5.44
CA HIS A 641 -24.89 11.35 -4.54
C HIS A 641 -23.42 11.14 -4.85
N LEU A 642 -22.64 12.19 -4.73
CA LEU A 642 -21.21 12.19 -4.89
C LEU A 642 -20.52 12.09 -3.53
N TRP A 643 -19.63 11.14 -3.43
CA TRP A 643 -18.89 10.83 -2.22
C TRP A 643 -17.39 11.03 -2.42
N THR A 644 -16.71 11.30 -1.34
CA THR A 644 -15.27 11.37 -1.29
C THR A 644 -14.75 10.61 -0.09
N ALA A 645 -13.53 10.10 -0.21
CA ALA A 645 -12.78 9.47 0.86
C ALA A 645 -11.29 9.80 0.70
N PHE A 646 -10.56 9.85 1.80
CA PHE A 646 -9.11 10.01 1.78
C PHE A 646 -8.45 8.67 2.09
N TYR A 647 -7.35 8.39 1.39
CA TYR A 647 -6.52 7.22 1.59
C TYR A 647 -5.06 7.65 1.77
N ALA A 648 -4.40 7.14 2.79
CA ALA A 648 -2.95 7.24 2.94
C ALA A 648 -2.36 5.85 3.20
N PRO A 649 -1.32 5.45 2.46
CA PRO A 649 -0.67 4.14 2.64
C PRO A 649 0.16 4.04 3.92
N ASN A 650 0.60 5.19 4.46
CA ASN A 650 1.29 5.29 5.72
C ASN A 650 0.42 6.06 6.70
N ALA A 651 0.26 5.53 7.91
CA ALA A 651 -0.43 6.27 8.94
C ALA A 651 0.36 7.56 9.28
N PRO A 652 -0.15 8.75 8.95
CA PRO A 652 0.43 9.95 9.50
C PRO A 652 0.35 9.87 11.02
N ALA A 653 1.29 10.51 11.72
CA ALA A 653 1.28 10.56 13.18
C ALA A 653 -0.14 10.87 13.69
N ARG A 654 -0.60 10.16 14.73
CA ARG A 654 -2.00 10.18 15.21
C ARG A 654 -2.55 11.60 15.41
N THR A 655 -1.70 12.55 15.82
CA THR A 655 -2.04 13.98 15.93
C THR A 655 -2.45 14.62 14.59
N LYS A 656 -1.95 14.11 13.46
CA LYS A 656 -2.29 14.61 12.12
C LYS A 656 -3.57 13.96 11.58
N LEU A 657 -3.85 12.72 11.98
CA LEU A 657 -5.11 12.02 11.66
C LEU A 657 -6.30 12.61 12.41
N ASP A 658 -6.11 12.95 13.68
CA ASP A 658 -7.17 13.57 14.49
C ASP A 658 -7.58 14.93 13.91
N SER A 659 -6.64 15.71 13.35
CA SER A 659 -6.95 16.96 12.67
C SER A 659 -7.65 16.76 11.31
N LEU A 660 -7.43 15.63 10.63
CA LEU A 660 -8.11 15.28 9.38
C LEU A 660 -9.51 14.67 9.60
N TRP A 661 -9.80 14.18 10.84
CA TRP A 661 -11.02 13.45 11.15
C TRP A 661 -11.92 14.13 12.18
N GLN A 662 -11.49 15.23 12.81
CA GLN A 662 -12.30 16.00 13.77
C GLN A 662 -13.47 16.77 13.13
N GLY A 663 -13.73 16.60 11.85
CA GLY A 663 -14.84 17.18 11.12
C GLY A 663 -15.95 16.19 10.73
N CYS A 664 -15.98 14.97 11.30
CA CYS A 664 -17.01 13.97 11.03
C CYS A 664 -17.95 13.81 12.21
#